data_2bf9bcf30b4604e78a2bd0be49d578e0
#
_entry.id   2bf9bcf30b4604e78a2bd0be49d578e0
#
_cell.length_a   1.000
_cell.length_b   1.000
_cell.length_c   1.000
_cell.angle_alpha   90.00
_cell.angle_beta   90.00
_cell.angle_gamma   90.00
#
_symmetry.space_group_name_H-M   'P 1'
#
loop_
_entity.id
_entity.type
_entity.pdbx_description
1 polymer ?
#
loop_
_entity_poly.entity_id
_entity_poly.type
_entity_poly.pdbx_seq_one_letter_code
_entity_poly.pdbx_strand_id
1 'polypeptide(L)'
;MARQRLLLYPRKQLDIRWRDIAAAIVGCLFPGESAKSEAQICRTFAPDRPVLVTFAVRTGFDLFLKAQAWPAGSEILMSALTIREMADIARKHGLVPVPLDLNLEKLAPEVSAMEAAITPKTRGVVIAHLFGTRVELDPFVAVAKRHGILVLEDCAQSFTGMDYVGHPETDAAMFSFGSIKTATALAGALVRLKDPQLQRKMRLLQQSYPVQSRRKFFHLVFTHVLVKLFTIPLFYGLFYRACVLLEKDFDQVINAVRNLPPEDEEEDLALIRIQPSAPLLALLLRRLRTFRTQRLWERREVGRQFARGLPPGMTCLGTAAPLHSYWVFPVLVEAPERFAAALRTYGFDATTAGSALSVIAPPSGGQFRGPENLRAAHRQLLYLPVYPEVPSRARARLQSALHKIQKETPHLQLVDARRVYSARVQTVHSPRTVFGIHEVLDQARKRNLPVCLMGTTHNLGGHAFADGAVALDLKGFDRVVSLDVPGKRVTVESGISWEKIQDAVNPSGLAVKAMQSDNNFTVGGSLSANAHGRDLAFSTVIQSVLGFRIMLADGSVVHASRSENRDLFCLAIGGYGMFGIILDVDLELVENSVYQQSSEIMPLASFPEYFVEKIQGDPQVKLFIARPSIAARGFLDDTIVTKWRVTPARARNIFRLDHERNVRRDRFLFALSRRYSWGKTARWHAENWISLHPSRGGLVSRNNAMRPPVSAIKMFEYHSPANTDVIQEFFVPLPRFRSFMESAREVLRESRMNLLGLTIRYVRRDTESFLSYAPREEALAAVLYLNEPLSPEGWAKSNSLTERLTRLAVENGGTFYLTYARELEPDDLRRAYPQMDDFFRQKCRFDPENRFTSRFFEFYRSHFLARRAAAGR
;
A
#
# COMPACT_ATOMS: atom_id res chain seq x y z
N MET A 1 -13.52 2.79 25.33
CA MET A 1 -12.20 2.14 25.16
C MET A 1 -12.30 0.67 25.55
N ALA A 2 -12.31 -0.24 24.60
CA ALA A 2 -12.15 -1.66 24.93
C ALA A 2 -10.73 -1.82 25.52
N ARG A 3 -10.63 -2.30 26.78
CA ARG A 3 -9.34 -2.63 27.41
C ARG A 3 -8.60 -3.61 26.52
N GLN A 4 -7.59 -3.16 25.77
CA GLN A 4 -6.72 -4.03 24.99
C GLN A 4 -6.14 -5.11 25.89
N ARG A 5 -6.37 -6.37 25.54
CA ARG A 5 -5.90 -7.48 26.36
C ARG A 5 -4.38 -7.56 26.33
N LEU A 6 -3.77 -7.88 27.48
CA LEU A 6 -2.32 -8.06 27.61
C LEU A 6 -1.81 -9.25 26.80
N LEU A 7 -2.65 -10.28 26.63
CA LEU A 7 -2.33 -11.51 25.90
C LEU A 7 -2.76 -11.36 24.44
N LEU A 8 -1.81 -11.41 23.52
CA LEU A 8 -2.04 -11.45 22.08
C LEU A 8 -1.52 -12.78 21.51
N TYR A 9 -2.41 -13.63 21.01
CA TYR A 9 -2.04 -14.88 20.37
C TYR A 9 -1.43 -14.59 19.00
N PRO A 10 -0.17 -14.99 18.74
CA PRO A 10 0.52 -14.67 17.51
C PRO A 10 -0.12 -15.39 16.30
N ARG A 11 -0.01 -14.80 15.12
CA ARG A 11 -0.52 -15.35 13.86
C ARG A 11 0.02 -16.73 13.52
N LYS A 12 1.16 -17.13 14.06
CA LYS A 12 1.79 -18.42 13.89
C LYS A 12 2.81 -18.71 14.99
N GLN A 13 3.00 -19.99 15.31
CA GLN A 13 4.09 -20.47 16.16
C GLN A 13 5.22 -21.10 15.36
N LEU A 14 6.46 -20.98 15.86
CA LEU A 14 7.61 -21.69 15.30
C LEU A 14 7.57 -23.16 15.71
N ASP A 15 7.62 -24.06 14.72
CA ASP A 15 7.66 -25.50 14.94
C ASP A 15 9.09 -25.99 15.24
N ILE A 16 9.68 -25.48 16.34
CA ILE A 16 10.99 -25.89 16.85
C ILE A 16 10.97 -25.86 18.37
N ARG A 17 11.60 -26.83 19.03
CA ARG A 17 11.69 -26.90 20.50
C ARG A 17 12.96 -26.21 20.99
N TRP A 18 12.95 -25.78 22.23
CA TRP A 18 14.14 -25.19 22.87
C TRP A 18 15.35 -26.13 22.83
N ARG A 19 15.13 -27.46 23.00
CA ARG A 19 16.18 -28.48 22.89
C ARG A 19 16.79 -28.55 21.49
N ASP A 20 16.02 -28.26 20.45
CA ASP A 20 16.51 -28.26 19.06
C ASP A 20 17.33 -27.00 18.79
N ILE A 21 16.91 -25.85 19.35
CA ILE A 21 17.67 -24.60 19.30
C ILE A 21 19.01 -24.76 20.05
N ALA A 22 19.00 -25.34 21.26
CA ALA A 22 20.23 -25.62 21.99
C ALA A 22 21.17 -26.54 21.19
N ALA A 23 20.64 -27.59 20.57
CA ALA A 23 21.42 -28.49 19.71
C ALA A 23 21.99 -27.74 18.49
N ALA A 24 21.25 -26.78 17.91
CA ALA A 24 21.75 -25.94 16.82
C ALA A 24 22.93 -25.04 17.26
N ILE A 25 22.84 -24.46 18.45
CA ILE A 25 23.94 -23.65 19.05
C ILE A 25 25.18 -24.53 19.25
N VAL A 26 25.00 -25.72 19.86
CA VAL A 26 26.13 -26.69 20.05
C VAL A 26 26.70 -27.10 18.70
N GLY A 27 25.87 -27.35 17.69
CA GLY A 27 26.32 -27.68 16.33
C GLY A 27 27.12 -26.56 15.64
N CYS A 28 26.85 -25.28 15.99
CA CYS A 28 27.65 -24.16 15.52
C CYS A 28 29.05 -24.12 16.16
N LEU A 29 29.16 -24.52 17.43
CA LEU A 29 30.44 -24.57 18.18
C LEU A 29 31.28 -25.80 17.80
N PHE A 30 30.61 -26.92 17.69
CA PHE A 30 31.20 -28.24 17.41
C PHE A 30 30.55 -28.86 16.16
N PRO A 31 30.93 -28.44 14.96
CA PRO A 31 30.33 -28.91 13.72
C PRO A 31 30.74 -30.34 13.44
N GLY A 32 29.78 -31.20 13.13
CA GLY A 32 29.98 -32.54 12.62
C GLY A 32 30.39 -32.57 11.15
N GLU A 33 30.62 -33.76 10.61
CA GLU A 33 30.91 -33.98 9.19
C GLU A 33 29.64 -33.76 8.32
N SER A 34 29.76 -32.84 7.37
CA SER A 34 28.65 -32.48 6.45
C SER A 34 28.20 -33.67 5.61
N ALA A 35 29.15 -34.40 5.01
CA ALA A 35 28.86 -35.53 4.14
C ALA A 35 28.14 -36.69 4.86
N LYS A 36 28.54 -36.95 6.13
CA LYS A 36 27.88 -37.96 6.95
C LYS A 36 26.46 -37.56 7.32
N SER A 37 26.26 -36.30 7.71
CA SER A 37 24.93 -35.77 8.03
C SER A 37 24.02 -35.79 6.82
N GLU A 38 24.49 -35.37 5.64
CA GLU A 38 23.75 -35.41 4.40
C GLU A 38 23.34 -36.83 4.00
N ALA A 39 24.27 -37.80 4.04
CA ALA A 39 23.95 -39.20 3.75
C ALA A 39 22.88 -39.75 4.72
N GLN A 40 22.94 -39.39 6.01
CA GLN A 40 21.94 -39.81 6.99
C GLN A 40 20.59 -39.09 6.75
N ILE A 41 20.55 -37.84 6.34
CA ILE A 41 19.34 -37.14 5.97
C ILE A 41 18.63 -37.87 4.81
N CYS A 42 19.37 -38.16 3.74
CA CYS A 42 18.83 -38.86 2.58
C CYS A 42 18.23 -40.22 2.94
N ARG A 43 18.97 -41.02 3.74
CA ARG A 43 18.47 -42.30 4.22
C ARG A 43 17.26 -42.22 5.15
N THR A 44 17.21 -41.19 6.00
CA THR A 44 16.09 -41.00 6.92
C THR A 44 14.84 -40.50 6.19
N PHE A 45 14.99 -39.68 5.17
CA PHE A 45 13.88 -39.06 4.45
C PHE A 45 13.26 -40.00 3.40
N ALA A 46 14.09 -40.56 2.51
CA ALA A 46 13.66 -41.46 1.47
C ALA A 46 14.79 -42.47 1.12
N PRO A 47 14.84 -43.64 1.78
CA PRO A 47 15.96 -44.59 1.65
C PRO A 47 16.13 -45.12 0.24
N ASP A 48 15.03 -45.32 -0.49
CA ASP A 48 15.00 -45.98 -1.78
C ASP A 48 14.87 -45.01 -2.97
N ARG A 49 15.03 -43.69 -2.72
CA ARG A 49 14.87 -42.65 -3.76
C ARG A 49 16.05 -41.69 -3.77
N PRO A 50 16.43 -41.18 -4.95
CA PRO A 50 17.45 -40.12 -5.03
C PRO A 50 16.97 -38.84 -4.35
N VAL A 51 17.75 -38.35 -3.38
CA VAL A 51 17.47 -37.11 -2.65
C VAL A 51 18.69 -36.18 -2.77
N LEU A 52 18.41 -34.91 -2.98
CA LEU A 52 19.39 -33.82 -2.92
C LEU A 52 19.03 -32.88 -1.75
N VAL A 53 20.01 -32.62 -0.88
CA VAL A 53 19.86 -31.65 0.20
C VAL A 53 20.29 -30.27 -0.31
N THR A 54 19.41 -29.28 -0.22
CA THR A 54 19.68 -27.91 -0.71
C THR A 54 19.47 -26.88 0.40
N PHE A 55 19.94 -25.65 0.18
CA PHE A 55 19.79 -24.57 1.14
C PHE A 55 18.31 -24.11 1.28
N ALA A 56 17.56 -24.11 0.20
CA ALA A 56 16.14 -23.75 0.13
C ALA A 56 15.46 -24.50 -1.03
N VAL A 57 14.13 -24.54 -1.05
CA VAL A 57 13.36 -25.06 -2.22
C VAL A 57 13.71 -24.26 -3.47
N ARG A 58 13.86 -22.94 -3.36
CA ARG A 58 14.30 -22.07 -4.46
C ARG A 58 15.64 -22.49 -5.04
N THR A 59 16.59 -22.87 -4.19
CA THR A 59 17.88 -23.46 -4.64
C THR A 59 17.67 -24.76 -5.40
N GLY A 60 16.81 -25.63 -4.90
CA GLY A 60 16.48 -26.91 -5.57
C GLY A 60 15.81 -26.69 -6.92
N PHE A 61 14.93 -25.73 -7.03
CA PHE A 61 14.23 -25.38 -8.27
C PHE A 61 15.19 -24.74 -9.28
N ASP A 62 16.04 -23.80 -8.85
CA ASP A 62 17.11 -23.20 -9.70
C ASP A 62 18.04 -24.28 -10.25
N LEU A 63 18.49 -25.22 -9.40
CA LEU A 63 19.34 -26.35 -9.82
C LEU A 63 18.64 -27.29 -10.79
N PHE A 64 17.34 -27.57 -10.58
CA PHE A 64 16.54 -28.40 -11.47
C PHE A 64 16.46 -27.77 -12.86
N LEU A 65 16.08 -26.49 -12.95
CA LEU A 65 15.98 -25.78 -14.22
C LEU A 65 17.35 -25.68 -14.93
N LYS A 66 18.40 -25.38 -14.17
CA LYS A 66 19.78 -25.36 -14.71
C LYS A 66 20.24 -26.72 -15.23
N ALA A 67 19.86 -27.80 -14.55
CA ALA A 67 20.20 -29.17 -14.98
C ALA A 67 19.39 -29.61 -16.21
N GLN A 68 18.14 -29.19 -16.34
CA GLN A 68 17.30 -29.47 -17.49
C GLN A 68 17.73 -28.68 -18.73
N ALA A 69 18.24 -27.47 -18.56
CA ALA A 69 18.70 -26.57 -19.63
C ALA A 69 17.67 -26.43 -20.78
N TRP A 70 16.41 -26.21 -20.44
CA TRP A 70 15.36 -26.01 -21.42
C TRP A 70 15.63 -24.78 -22.29
N PRO A 71 15.26 -24.81 -23.59
CA PRO A 71 15.41 -23.65 -24.46
C PRO A 71 14.69 -22.43 -23.95
N ALA A 72 15.28 -21.23 -24.15
CA ALA A 72 14.63 -19.99 -23.85
C ALA A 72 13.27 -19.84 -24.57
N GLY A 73 12.27 -19.30 -23.90
CA GLY A 73 10.90 -19.23 -24.39
C GLY A 73 10.08 -20.49 -24.16
N SER A 74 10.67 -21.58 -23.57
CA SER A 74 9.89 -22.73 -23.13
C SER A 74 8.94 -22.33 -21.99
N GLU A 75 7.78 -22.97 -21.96
CA GLU A 75 6.73 -22.69 -20.96
C GLU A 75 6.80 -23.68 -19.81
N ILE A 76 6.56 -23.15 -18.60
CA ILE A 76 6.36 -23.93 -17.39
C ILE A 76 5.03 -23.57 -16.76
N LEU A 77 4.10 -24.53 -16.72
CA LEU A 77 2.82 -24.36 -16.06
C LEU A 77 3.04 -24.34 -14.56
N MET A 78 2.36 -23.46 -13.83
CA MET A 78 2.51 -23.35 -12.37
C MET A 78 1.16 -23.10 -11.70
N SER A 79 0.93 -23.73 -10.55
CA SER A 79 -0.17 -23.30 -9.67
C SER A 79 -0.12 -21.78 -9.51
N ALA A 80 -1.21 -21.08 -9.83
CA ALA A 80 -1.21 -19.62 -9.94
C ALA A 80 -0.92 -18.91 -8.63
N LEU A 81 -1.09 -19.56 -7.48
CA LEU A 81 -0.70 -19.08 -6.16
C LEU A 81 0.61 -19.73 -5.73
N THR A 82 1.68 -18.97 -5.73
CA THR A 82 3.01 -19.41 -5.26
C THR A 82 3.78 -18.24 -4.71
N ILE A 83 4.98 -18.47 -4.18
CA ILE A 83 5.88 -17.37 -3.85
C ILE A 83 6.39 -16.74 -5.16
N ARG A 84 6.43 -15.40 -5.20
CA ARG A 84 6.85 -14.63 -6.39
C ARG A 84 8.18 -15.14 -6.96
N GLU A 85 9.12 -15.41 -6.08
CA GLU A 85 10.48 -15.83 -6.42
C GLU A 85 10.54 -17.14 -7.26
N MET A 86 9.56 -18.04 -7.14
CA MET A 86 9.51 -19.25 -7.97
C MET A 86 9.28 -18.91 -9.45
N ALA A 87 8.35 -17.96 -9.70
CA ALA A 87 8.11 -17.48 -11.07
C ALA A 87 9.29 -16.66 -11.61
N ASP A 88 9.94 -15.87 -10.76
CA ASP A 88 11.11 -15.07 -11.14
C ASP A 88 12.33 -15.94 -11.45
N ILE A 89 12.56 -17.02 -10.71
CA ILE A 89 13.59 -18.02 -11.03
C ILE A 89 13.32 -18.61 -12.42
N ALA A 90 12.09 -19.01 -12.74
CA ALA A 90 11.75 -19.50 -14.06
C ALA A 90 12.07 -18.48 -15.17
N ARG A 91 11.68 -17.19 -14.96
CA ARG A 91 11.99 -16.11 -15.91
C ARG A 91 13.50 -15.90 -16.10
N LYS A 92 14.29 -15.98 -15.02
CA LYS A 92 15.75 -15.85 -15.07
C LYS A 92 16.46 -17.00 -15.81
N HIS A 93 15.78 -18.15 -15.92
CA HIS A 93 16.19 -19.23 -16.81
C HIS A 93 15.65 -19.08 -18.25
N GLY A 94 15.07 -17.93 -18.60
CA GLY A 94 14.49 -17.68 -19.93
C GLY A 94 13.16 -18.38 -20.18
N LEU A 95 12.51 -18.92 -19.13
CA LEU A 95 11.24 -19.64 -19.25
C LEU A 95 10.05 -18.68 -19.07
N VAL A 96 8.92 -19.09 -19.60
CA VAL A 96 7.64 -18.38 -19.50
C VAL A 96 6.75 -19.10 -18.48
N PRO A 97 6.58 -18.56 -17.26
CA PRO A 97 5.67 -19.13 -16.28
C PRO A 97 4.20 -18.85 -16.67
N VAL A 98 3.42 -19.92 -16.81
CA VAL A 98 2.00 -19.89 -17.18
C VAL A 98 1.16 -20.27 -15.97
N PRO A 99 0.34 -19.36 -15.41
CA PRO A 99 -0.46 -19.64 -14.23
C PRO A 99 -1.64 -20.55 -14.53
N LEU A 100 -1.85 -21.55 -13.68
CA LEU A 100 -3.06 -22.39 -13.65
C LEU A 100 -3.95 -21.91 -12.49
N ASP A 101 -5.17 -21.47 -12.79
CA ASP A 101 -6.13 -21.03 -11.76
C ASP A 101 -6.51 -22.20 -10.84
N LEU A 102 -6.91 -21.91 -9.61
CA LEU A 102 -7.14 -22.89 -8.59
C LEU A 102 -8.63 -22.99 -8.23
N ASN A 103 -9.10 -24.21 -8.10
CA ASN A 103 -10.32 -24.49 -7.35
C ASN A 103 -10.07 -24.20 -5.87
N LEU A 104 -10.82 -23.32 -5.27
CA LEU A 104 -10.57 -22.82 -3.91
C LEU A 104 -10.89 -23.85 -2.81
N GLU A 105 -11.80 -24.79 -3.08
CA GLU A 105 -12.15 -25.83 -2.14
C GLU A 105 -11.10 -26.96 -2.07
N LYS A 106 -10.49 -27.28 -3.24
CA LYS A 106 -9.42 -28.29 -3.35
C LYS A 106 -8.02 -27.70 -3.22
N LEU A 107 -7.85 -26.40 -3.49
CA LEU A 107 -6.57 -25.72 -3.65
C LEU A 107 -5.65 -26.38 -4.69
N ALA A 108 -6.24 -26.82 -5.77
CA ALA A 108 -5.59 -27.49 -6.88
C ALA A 108 -6.09 -26.87 -8.20
N PRO A 109 -5.27 -26.86 -9.26
CA PRO A 109 -5.77 -26.57 -10.59
C PRO A 109 -6.81 -27.62 -11.03
N GLU A 110 -7.70 -27.25 -11.93
CA GLU A 110 -8.51 -28.26 -12.63
C GLU A 110 -7.65 -28.96 -13.69
N VAL A 111 -7.79 -30.28 -13.80
CA VAL A 111 -6.97 -31.11 -14.74
C VAL A 111 -7.22 -30.70 -16.19
N SER A 112 -8.48 -30.39 -16.54
CA SER A 112 -8.86 -29.89 -17.85
C SER A 112 -8.22 -28.53 -18.18
N ALA A 113 -8.09 -27.65 -17.17
CA ALA A 113 -7.41 -26.36 -17.36
C ALA A 113 -5.90 -26.53 -17.58
N MET A 114 -5.25 -27.50 -16.91
CA MET A 114 -3.88 -27.86 -17.19
C MET A 114 -3.72 -28.38 -18.62
N GLU A 115 -4.57 -29.34 -19.05
CA GLU A 115 -4.49 -29.93 -20.39
C GLU A 115 -4.71 -28.88 -21.49
N ALA A 116 -5.67 -27.98 -21.30
CA ALA A 116 -5.94 -26.87 -22.22
C ALA A 116 -4.81 -25.82 -22.29
N ALA A 117 -3.98 -25.71 -21.26
CA ALA A 117 -2.84 -24.79 -21.23
C ALA A 117 -1.55 -25.36 -21.82
N ILE A 118 -1.50 -26.65 -22.13
CA ILE A 118 -0.32 -27.29 -22.73
C ILE A 118 -0.16 -26.89 -24.21
N THR A 119 1.02 -26.41 -24.54
CA THR A 119 1.43 -26.06 -25.91
C THR A 119 2.67 -26.87 -26.31
N PRO A 120 3.11 -26.86 -27.58
CA PRO A 120 4.37 -27.48 -27.99
C PRO A 120 5.62 -26.92 -27.29
N LYS A 121 5.52 -25.76 -26.66
CA LYS A 121 6.60 -25.10 -25.88
C LYS A 121 6.60 -25.53 -24.42
N THR A 122 5.54 -26.13 -23.92
CA THR A 122 5.42 -26.55 -22.51
C THR A 122 6.41 -27.69 -22.24
N ARG A 123 7.21 -27.55 -21.17
CA ARG A 123 8.22 -28.52 -20.74
C ARG A 123 7.91 -29.19 -19.40
N GLY A 124 7.14 -28.52 -18.56
CA GLY A 124 6.81 -29.07 -17.26
C GLY A 124 5.69 -28.32 -16.57
N VAL A 125 5.22 -28.90 -15.49
CA VAL A 125 4.21 -28.30 -14.59
C VAL A 125 4.68 -28.38 -13.15
N VAL A 126 4.49 -27.28 -12.38
CA VAL A 126 4.71 -27.19 -10.94
C VAL A 126 3.37 -27.14 -10.22
N ILE A 127 3.04 -28.20 -9.49
CA ILE A 127 1.82 -28.27 -8.67
C ILE A 127 2.18 -27.98 -7.21
N ALA A 128 1.61 -26.93 -6.65
CA ALA A 128 1.86 -26.53 -5.28
C ALA A 128 0.81 -27.10 -4.32
N HIS A 129 1.28 -27.70 -3.22
CA HIS A 129 0.46 -28.13 -2.09
C HIS A 129 0.35 -26.98 -1.08
N LEU A 130 -0.72 -26.21 -1.15
CA LEU A 130 -0.86 -24.94 -0.45
C LEU A 130 -1.46 -25.10 0.96
N PHE A 131 -1.07 -24.23 1.90
CA PHE A 131 -1.63 -24.11 3.25
C PHE A 131 -1.63 -25.38 4.09
N GLY A 132 -0.92 -26.40 3.63
CA GLY A 132 -0.90 -27.71 4.27
C GLY A 132 -1.88 -28.71 3.67
N THR A 133 -2.46 -28.41 2.51
CA THR A 133 -3.23 -29.41 1.74
C THR A 133 -2.32 -30.35 0.96
N ARG A 134 -2.87 -31.46 0.51
CA ARG A 134 -2.27 -32.35 -0.45
C ARG A 134 -3.19 -32.47 -1.67
N VAL A 135 -2.63 -32.19 -2.84
CA VAL A 135 -3.33 -32.36 -4.12
C VAL A 135 -3.23 -33.82 -4.56
N GLU A 136 -4.29 -34.37 -5.12
CA GLU A 136 -4.28 -35.66 -5.78
C GLU A 136 -3.60 -35.52 -7.13
N LEU A 137 -2.45 -36.21 -7.34
CA LEU A 137 -1.58 -35.96 -8.48
C LEU A 137 -1.75 -36.95 -9.62
N ASP A 138 -2.38 -38.11 -9.41
CA ASP A 138 -2.56 -39.16 -10.45
C ASP A 138 -3.15 -38.59 -11.75
N PRO A 139 -4.20 -37.75 -11.72
CA PRO A 139 -4.75 -37.19 -12.96
C PRO A 139 -3.78 -36.24 -13.68
N PHE A 140 -3.00 -35.45 -12.95
CA PHE A 140 -1.99 -34.54 -13.52
C PHE A 140 -0.82 -35.31 -14.13
N VAL A 141 -0.36 -36.34 -13.45
CA VAL A 141 0.70 -37.25 -13.94
C VAL A 141 0.23 -37.95 -15.21
N ALA A 142 -1.00 -38.43 -15.28
CA ALA A 142 -1.56 -39.06 -16.47
C ALA A 142 -1.59 -38.10 -17.66
N VAL A 143 -2.00 -36.86 -17.51
CA VAL A 143 -1.96 -35.83 -18.56
C VAL A 143 -0.51 -35.54 -18.94
N ALA A 144 0.36 -35.29 -17.99
CA ALA A 144 1.77 -34.98 -18.25
C ALA A 144 2.48 -36.09 -19.05
N LYS A 145 2.23 -37.35 -18.71
CA LYS A 145 2.77 -38.50 -19.45
C LYS A 145 2.30 -38.53 -20.91
N ARG A 146 1.04 -38.24 -21.20
CA ARG A 146 0.51 -38.19 -22.57
C ARG A 146 1.18 -37.10 -23.40
N HIS A 147 1.54 -36.00 -22.81
CA HIS A 147 2.16 -34.85 -23.48
C HIS A 147 3.68 -34.78 -23.34
N GLY A 148 4.32 -35.76 -22.67
CA GLY A 148 5.78 -35.81 -22.51
C GLY A 148 6.36 -34.62 -21.70
N ILE A 149 5.61 -34.05 -20.76
CA ILE A 149 6.06 -32.98 -19.90
C ILE A 149 6.37 -33.47 -18.48
N LEU A 150 7.29 -32.78 -17.78
CA LEU A 150 7.71 -33.17 -16.44
C LEU A 150 6.75 -32.62 -15.36
N VAL A 151 6.58 -33.38 -14.27
CA VAL A 151 5.76 -32.96 -13.12
C VAL A 151 6.63 -32.70 -11.90
N LEU A 152 6.57 -31.49 -11.37
CA LEU A 152 7.25 -31.07 -10.14
C LEU A 152 6.21 -30.78 -9.05
N GLU A 153 6.46 -31.33 -7.87
CA GLU A 153 5.67 -31.02 -6.67
C GLU A 153 6.35 -29.95 -5.82
N ASP A 154 5.66 -28.87 -5.54
CA ASP A 154 6.06 -27.93 -4.48
C ASP A 154 5.38 -28.32 -3.16
N CYS A 155 6.08 -29.10 -2.34
CA CYS A 155 5.67 -29.55 -1.01
C CYS A 155 6.16 -28.60 0.10
N ALA A 156 6.56 -27.37 -0.21
CA ALA A 156 7.13 -26.44 0.76
C ALA A 156 6.19 -26.12 1.95
N GLN A 157 4.88 -26.36 1.83
CA GLN A 157 3.88 -26.09 2.85
C GLN A 157 3.18 -27.35 3.37
N SER A 158 3.52 -28.55 2.86
CA SER A 158 2.75 -29.77 3.08
C SER A 158 3.53 -30.93 3.68
N PHE A 159 4.70 -30.69 4.29
CA PHE A 159 5.44 -31.75 4.98
C PHE A 159 4.63 -32.34 6.14
N THR A 160 4.38 -33.65 6.08
CA THR A 160 3.58 -34.39 7.06
C THR A 160 4.31 -35.57 7.71
N GLY A 161 5.61 -35.70 7.46
CA GLY A 161 6.42 -36.81 7.90
C GLY A 161 6.99 -37.62 6.72
N MET A 162 7.67 -38.71 7.03
CA MET A 162 8.32 -39.54 6.04
C MET A 162 7.34 -40.51 5.34
N ASP A 163 6.07 -40.56 5.77
CA ASP A 163 5.01 -41.34 5.10
C ASP A 163 4.65 -40.79 3.71
N TYR A 164 5.08 -39.55 3.42
CA TYR A 164 4.94 -38.94 2.11
C TYR A 164 6.18 -38.15 1.75
N VAL A 165 6.91 -38.61 0.82
CA VAL A 165 8.14 -38.02 0.28
C VAL A 165 7.98 -37.55 -1.17
N GLY A 166 6.74 -37.34 -1.60
CA GLY A 166 6.32 -36.99 -2.94
C GLY A 166 5.68 -38.17 -3.67
N HIS A 167 4.86 -37.86 -4.66
CA HIS A 167 4.18 -38.84 -5.49
C HIS A 167 5.24 -39.69 -6.27
N PRO A 168 5.12 -41.03 -6.32
CA PRO A 168 6.18 -41.88 -6.87
C PRO A 168 6.50 -41.57 -8.33
N GLU A 169 5.54 -41.14 -9.11
CA GLU A 169 5.67 -40.90 -10.56
C GLU A 169 6.04 -39.45 -10.92
N THR A 170 6.07 -38.49 -9.98
CA THR A 170 6.53 -37.13 -10.27
C THR A 170 8.05 -37.09 -10.40
N ASP A 171 8.54 -36.19 -11.27
CA ASP A 171 9.97 -36.11 -11.60
C ASP A 171 10.77 -35.46 -10.45
N ALA A 172 10.17 -34.52 -9.73
CA ALA A 172 10.76 -33.94 -8.52
C ALA A 172 9.68 -33.60 -7.49
N ALA A 173 10.02 -33.77 -6.19
CA ALA A 173 9.21 -33.28 -5.07
C ALA A 173 10.10 -32.46 -4.11
N MET A 174 9.71 -31.22 -3.80
CA MET A 174 10.54 -30.26 -3.08
C MET A 174 9.93 -29.91 -1.73
N PHE A 175 10.65 -30.19 -0.65
CA PHE A 175 10.22 -29.98 0.75
C PHE A 175 11.07 -28.90 1.42
N SER A 176 10.42 -27.95 2.10
CA SER A 176 11.08 -26.85 2.79
C SER A 176 11.11 -27.04 4.31
N PHE A 177 12.26 -26.74 4.92
CA PHE A 177 12.46 -26.71 6.37
C PHE A 177 12.90 -25.31 6.84
N GLY A 178 12.54 -24.27 6.09
CA GLY A 178 12.77 -22.88 6.44
C GLY A 178 12.06 -22.45 7.71
N SER A 179 12.29 -21.23 8.16
CA SER A 179 11.93 -20.69 9.49
C SER A 179 10.50 -20.95 9.94
N ILE A 180 9.52 -20.81 9.04
CA ILE A 180 8.09 -20.93 9.39
C ILE A 180 7.48 -22.27 9.00
N LYS A 181 8.29 -23.23 8.51
CA LYS A 181 7.79 -24.52 7.99
C LYS A 181 7.58 -25.55 9.08
N THR A 182 6.78 -26.57 8.77
CA THR A 182 6.65 -27.74 9.62
C THR A 182 8.01 -28.43 9.74
N ALA A 183 8.38 -28.88 10.96
CA ALA A 183 9.68 -29.46 11.25
C ALA A 183 10.88 -28.55 10.93
N THR A 184 10.72 -27.23 11.10
CA THR A 184 11.74 -26.24 10.71
C THR A 184 13.13 -26.58 11.25
N ALA A 185 14.14 -26.46 10.39
CA ALA A 185 15.56 -26.42 10.69
C ALA A 185 16.15 -25.01 10.47
N LEU A 186 15.28 -23.98 10.42
CA LEU A 186 15.53 -22.57 10.19
C LEU A 186 15.90 -22.24 8.72
N ALA A 187 16.46 -23.17 8.01
CA ALA A 187 16.75 -23.19 6.57
C ALA A 187 16.78 -24.66 6.10
N GLY A 188 17.15 -24.89 4.86
CA GLY A 188 17.28 -26.22 4.29
C GLY A 188 16.02 -26.68 3.54
N ALA A 189 16.26 -27.51 2.53
CA ALA A 189 15.24 -28.17 1.75
C ALA A 189 15.71 -29.54 1.26
N LEU A 190 14.76 -30.38 0.94
CA LEU A 190 15.00 -31.71 0.35
C LEU A 190 14.29 -31.81 -0.98
N VAL A 191 15.01 -32.23 -1.99
CA VAL A 191 14.49 -32.48 -3.33
C VAL A 191 14.58 -33.98 -3.61
N ARG A 192 13.44 -34.64 -3.59
CA ARG A 192 13.34 -36.03 -4.07
C ARG A 192 13.23 -36.00 -5.58
N LEU A 193 14.02 -36.81 -6.25
CA LEU A 193 14.06 -36.91 -7.72
C LEU A 193 13.65 -38.31 -8.14
N LYS A 194 13.07 -38.47 -9.34
CA LYS A 194 12.77 -39.75 -9.95
C LYS A 194 14.02 -40.35 -10.63
N ASP A 195 14.76 -39.46 -11.31
CA ASP A 195 15.96 -39.86 -12.08
C ASP A 195 17.26 -39.69 -11.26
N PRO A 196 18.04 -40.76 -11.01
CA PRO A 196 19.33 -40.67 -10.35
C PRO A 196 20.39 -39.89 -11.15
N GLN A 197 20.30 -39.87 -12.49
CA GLN A 197 21.28 -39.14 -13.32
C GLN A 197 21.04 -37.61 -13.15
N LEU A 198 19.79 -37.18 -13.14
CA LEU A 198 19.44 -35.78 -12.86
C LEU A 198 19.92 -35.35 -11.47
N GLN A 199 19.75 -36.19 -10.46
CA GLN A 199 20.25 -35.94 -9.12
C GLN A 199 21.78 -35.75 -9.10
N ARG A 200 22.53 -36.58 -9.81
CA ARG A 200 24.00 -36.43 -9.93
C ARG A 200 24.38 -35.13 -10.61
N LYS A 201 23.70 -34.78 -11.71
CA LYS A 201 23.93 -33.52 -12.43
C LYS A 201 23.64 -32.29 -11.55
N MET A 202 22.52 -32.29 -10.83
CA MET A 202 22.20 -31.21 -9.88
C MET A 202 23.21 -31.13 -8.75
N ARG A 203 23.68 -32.24 -8.22
CA ARG A 203 24.73 -32.28 -7.18
C ARG A 203 26.03 -31.68 -7.66
N LEU A 204 26.49 -32.00 -8.84
CA LEU A 204 27.71 -31.43 -9.46
C LEU A 204 27.58 -29.93 -9.62
N LEU A 205 26.42 -29.43 -10.06
CA LEU A 205 26.16 -28.00 -10.16
C LEU A 205 26.17 -27.33 -8.79
N GLN A 206 25.59 -27.97 -7.76
CA GLN A 206 25.55 -27.44 -6.41
C GLN A 206 26.95 -27.35 -5.76
N GLN A 207 27.86 -28.25 -6.09
CA GLN A 207 29.23 -28.26 -5.57
C GLN A 207 30.01 -26.97 -5.92
N SER A 208 29.61 -26.26 -7.00
CA SER A 208 30.21 -24.96 -7.34
C SER A 208 29.73 -23.82 -6.46
N TYR A 209 28.71 -24.00 -5.64
CA TYR A 209 28.14 -22.95 -4.80
C TYR A 209 28.93 -22.79 -3.50
N PRO A 210 29.06 -21.57 -2.94
CA PRO A 210 29.70 -21.35 -1.65
C PRO A 210 28.93 -22.03 -0.53
N VAL A 211 29.63 -22.52 0.47
CA VAL A 211 29.01 -23.08 1.68
C VAL A 211 28.58 -21.98 2.63
N GLN A 212 27.38 -22.07 3.19
CA GLN A 212 26.89 -21.15 4.22
C GLN A 212 27.87 -21.05 5.38
N SER A 213 28.30 -19.83 5.75
CA SER A 213 29.19 -19.65 6.88
C SER A 213 28.49 -19.99 8.21
N ARG A 214 29.24 -20.63 9.11
CA ARG A 214 28.77 -20.99 10.46
C ARG A 214 28.31 -19.75 11.25
N ARG A 215 28.99 -18.60 11.07
CA ARG A 215 28.60 -17.34 11.71
C ARG A 215 27.22 -16.85 11.25
N LYS A 216 26.94 -16.93 9.94
CA LYS A 216 25.61 -16.57 9.40
C LYS A 216 24.52 -17.50 9.95
N PHE A 217 24.81 -18.81 10.04
CA PHE A 217 23.85 -19.75 10.62
C PHE A 217 23.65 -19.53 12.13
N PHE A 218 24.71 -19.27 12.87
CA PHE A 218 24.63 -18.91 14.31
C PHE A 218 23.76 -17.65 14.53
N HIS A 219 23.99 -16.60 13.72
CA HIS A 219 23.14 -15.39 13.77
C HIS A 219 21.67 -15.72 13.48
N LEU A 220 21.40 -16.58 12.50
CA LEU A 220 20.05 -17.06 12.20
C LEU A 220 19.43 -17.79 13.40
N VAL A 221 20.18 -18.69 14.07
CA VAL A 221 19.72 -19.38 15.29
C VAL A 221 19.40 -18.39 16.38
N PHE A 222 20.29 -17.42 16.64
CA PHE A 222 20.11 -16.39 17.67
C PHE A 222 18.87 -15.51 17.41
N THR A 223 18.68 -15.08 16.17
CA THR A 223 17.48 -14.36 15.76
C THR A 223 16.22 -15.18 16.06
N HIS A 224 16.25 -16.49 15.82
CA HIS A 224 15.11 -17.36 16.09
C HIS A 224 14.88 -17.68 17.56
N VAL A 225 15.90 -17.54 18.43
CA VAL A 225 15.70 -17.52 19.90
C VAL A 225 14.79 -16.34 20.26
N LEU A 226 15.10 -15.14 19.76
CA LEU A 226 14.30 -13.94 20.01
C LEU A 226 12.89 -14.08 19.43
N VAL A 227 12.78 -14.51 18.18
CA VAL A 227 11.47 -14.73 17.54
C VAL A 227 10.63 -15.73 18.34
N LYS A 228 11.23 -16.83 18.83
CA LYS A 228 10.54 -17.82 19.63
C LYS A 228 10.07 -17.26 20.97
N LEU A 229 10.83 -16.43 21.64
CA LEU A 229 10.42 -15.72 22.86
C LEU A 229 9.21 -14.81 22.56
N PHE A 230 9.25 -14.09 21.47
CA PHE A 230 8.13 -13.25 21.04
C PHE A 230 6.92 -14.02 20.52
N THR A 231 6.98 -15.35 20.33
CA THR A 231 5.78 -16.17 20.07
C THR A 231 5.00 -16.54 21.35
N ILE A 232 5.50 -16.21 22.52
CA ILE A 232 4.75 -16.34 23.79
C ILE A 232 3.70 -15.21 23.84
N PRO A 233 2.39 -15.50 24.03
CA PRO A 233 1.32 -14.50 23.91
C PRO A 233 1.48 -13.24 24.74
N LEU A 234 2.10 -13.34 25.92
CA LEU A 234 2.36 -12.19 26.80
C LEU A 234 3.44 -11.27 26.20
N PHE A 235 4.58 -11.82 25.80
CA PHE A 235 5.67 -11.03 25.20
C PHE A 235 5.27 -10.46 23.84
N TYR A 236 4.49 -11.22 23.08
CA TYR A 236 3.95 -10.75 21.81
C TYR A 236 2.99 -9.57 21.98
N GLY A 237 2.11 -9.63 23.00
CA GLY A 237 1.22 -8.52 23.35
C GLY A 237 1.96 -7.28 23.87
N LEU A 238 3.01 -7.46 24.66
CA LEU A 238 3.88 -6.35 25.11
C LEU A 238 4.62 -5.71 23.91
N PHE A 239 5.16 -6.53 23.01
CA PHE A 239 5.81 -6.06 21.81
C PHE A 239 4.85 -5.28 20.90
N TYR A 240 3.64 -5.78 20.68
CA TYR A 240 2.59 -5.07 19.95
C TYR A 240 2.31 -3.69 20.57
N ARG A 241 2.16 -3.63 21.89
CA ARG A 241 1.94 -2.36 22.62
C ARG A 241 3.12 -1.42 22.48
N ALA A 242 4.35 -1.93 22.56
CA ALA A 242 5.54 -1.12 22.33
C ALA A 242 5.55 -0.54 20.90
N CYS A 243 5.19 -1.32 19.88
CA CYS A 243 5.05 -0.81 18.52
C CYS A 243 3.99 0.30 18.43
N VAL A 244 2.82 0.11 19.05
CA VAL A 244 1.75 1.11 19.10
C VAL A 244 2.20 2.38 19.83
N LEU A 245 2.87 2.25 20.97
CA LEU A 245 3.39 3.39 21.74
C LEU A 245 4.49 4.15 21.00
N LEU A 246 5.30 3.43 20.20
CA LEU A 246 6.38 3.99 19.39
C LEU A 246 5.90 4.40 17.98
N GLU A 247 4.61 4.34 17.73
CA GLU A 247 3.97 4.67 16.43
C GLU A 247 4.60 3.91 15.25
N LYS A 248 5.05 2.66 15.47
CA LYS A 248 5.60 1.79 14.44
C LYS A 248 4.51 0.88 13.89
N ASP A 249 4.52 0.69 12.58
CA ASP A 249 3.69 -0.33 11.96
C ASP A 249 4.16 -1.72 12.41
N PHE A 250 3.28 -2.42 13.13
CA PHE A 250 3.57 -3.72 13.70
C PHE A 250 3.86 -4.78 12.63
N ASP A 251 3.11 -4.76 11.52
CA ASP A 251 3.28 -5.72 10.44
C ASP A 251 4.59 -5.47 9.67
N GLN A 252 4.96 -4.21 9.44
CA GLN A 252 6.27 -3.86 8.86
C GLN A 252 7.43 -4.31 9.75
N VAL A 253 7.34 -4.10 11.07
CA VAL A 253 8.40 -4.54 12.00
C VAL A 253 8.54 -6.07 11.99
N ILE A 254 7.44 -6.82 11.99
CA ILE A 254 7.49 -8.29 11.90
C ILE A 254 8.09 -8.75 10.56
N ASN A 255 7.71 -8.12 9.44
CA ASN A 255 8.22 -8.48 8.12
C ASN A 255 9.72 -8.16 7.98
N ALA A 256 10.18 -7.04 8.55
CA ALA A 256 11.60 -6.69 8.58
C ALA A 256 12.45 -7.71 9.38
N VAL A 257 11.92 -8.24 10.49
CA VAL A 257 12.58 -9.33 11.26
C VAL A 257 12.66 -10.63 10.46
N ARG A 258 11.76 -10.82 9.49
CA ARG A 258 11.74 -12.00 8.62
C ARG A 258 12.73 -11.93 7.46
N ASN A 259 13.39 -10.79 7.23
CA ASN A 259 14.23 -10.52 6.06
C ASN A 259 13.52 -10.84 4.73
N LEU A 260 12.23 -10.53 4.64
CA LEU A 260 11.54 -10.60 3.36
C LEU A 260 12.00 -9.41 2.52
N PRO A 261 12.46 -9.63 1.27
CA PRO A 261 12.79 -8.53 0.39
C PRO A 261 11.54 -7.65 0.14
N PRO A 262 11.71 -6.37 -0.15
CA PRO A 262 10.61 -5.52 -0.62
C PRO A 262 9.91 -6.14 -1.82
N GLU A 263 8.62 -5.88 -1.98
CA GLU A 263 7.81 -6.48 -3.07
C GLU A 263 8.32 -6.12 -4.48
N ASP A 264 9.15 -5.10 -4.62
CA ASP A 264 9.66 -4.57 -5.88
C ASP A 264 11.10 -5.00 -6.22
N GLU A 265 11.80 -5.71 -5.34
CA GLU A 265 13.16 -6.21 -5.63
C GLU A 265 13.12 -7.59 -6.29
N GLU A 266 13.80 -7.73 -7.45
CA GLU A 266 14.03 -9.02 -8.09
C GLU A 266 14.92 -9.92 -7.22
N GLU A 267 14.60 -11.23 -7.16
CA GLU A 267 15.42 -12.21 -6.45
C GLU A 267 16.86 -12.23 -6.97
N ASP A 268 17.81 -11.91 -6.10
CA ASP A 268 19.22 -12.14 -6.40
C ASP A 268 19.53 -13.64 -6.24
N LEU A 269 19.75 -14.33 -7.36
CA LEU A 269 20.09 -15.77 -7.37
C LEU A 269 21.35 -16.08 -6.55
N ALA A 270 22.26 -15.13 -6.34
CA ALA A 270 23.43 -15.31 -5.52
C ALA A 270 23.06 -15.58 -4.04
N LEU A 271 21.95 -15.08 -3.57
CA LEU A 271 21.49 -15.28 -2.20
C LEU A 271 21.00 -16.71 -1.93
N ILE A 272 20.54 -17.41 -2.95
CA ILE A 272 20.02 -18.79 -2.85
C ILE A 272 21.01 -19.84 -3.36
N ARG A 273 22.00 -19.45 -4.17
CA ARG A 273 23.05 -20.36 -4.69
C ARG A 273 24.11 -20.63 -3.65
N ILE A 274 23.68 -21.26 -2.56
CA ILE A 274 24.49 -21.56 -1.36
C ILE A 274 24.28 -23.02 -0.98
N GLN A 275 25.35 -23.67 -0.52
CA GLN A 275 25.30 -25.03 0.08
C GLN A 275 24.93 -24.94 1.58
N PRO A 276 24.18 -25.91 2.14
CA PRO A 276 23.92 -25.97 3.59
C PRO A 276 25.21 -26.14 4.40
N SER A 277 25.28 -25.44 5.54
CA SER A 277 26.39 -25.62 6.48
C SER A 277 26.24 -26.89 7.32
N ALA A 278 27.37 -27.44 7.85
CA ALA A 278 27.33 -28.59 8.72
C ALA A 278 26.38 -28.47 9.91
N PRO A 279 26.29 -27.36 10.67
CA PRO A 279 25.33 -27.24 11.75
C PRO A 279 23.87 -27.20 11.27
N LEU A 280 23.61 -26.64 10.08
CA LEU A 280 22.26 -26.71 9.48
C LEU A 280 21.88 -28.16 9.15
N LEU A 281 22.79 -28.93 8.54
CA LEU A 281 22.57 -30.35 8.24
C LEU A 281 22.32 -31.17 9.51
N ALA A 282 23.10 -30.92 10.55
CA ALA A 282 22.90 -31.59 11.84
C ALA A 282 21.53 -31.26 12.47
N LEU A 283 21.11 -30.00 12.44
CA LEU A 283 19.80 -29.62 12.90
C LEU A 283 18.69 -30.25 12.04
N LEU A 284 18.78 -30.23 10.72
CA LEU A 284 17.81 -30.83 9.83
C LEU A 284 17.66 -32.35 10.09
N LEU A 285 18.76 -33.07 10.20
CA LEU A 285 18.75 -34.49 10.57
C LEU A 285 18.05 -34.75 11.89
N ARG A 286 18.39 -33.96 12.91
CA ARG A 286 17.72 -34.02 14.21
C ARG A 286 16.21 -33.77 14.09
N ARG A 287 15.81 -32.76 13.33
CA ARG A 287 14.39 -32.44 13.14
C ARG A 287 13.61 -33.53 12.43
N LEU A 288 14.20 -34.20 11.44
CA LEU A 288 13.60 -35.35 10.77
C LEU A 288 13.44 -36.53 11.76
N ARG A 289 14.51 -36.89 12.52
CA ARG A 289 14.47 -38.02 13.46
C ARG A 289 13.54 -37.80 14.65
N THR A 290 13.36 -36.55 15.08
CA THR A 290 12.51 -36.23 16.24
C THR A 290 11.12 -35.74 15.84
N PHE A 291 10.77 -35.86 14.57
CA PHE A 291 9.46 -35.45 14.08
C PHE A 291 8.35 -36.28 14.71
N ARG A 292 7.25 -35.62 15.07
CA ARG A 292 6.09 -36.28 15.68
C ARG A 292 4.86 -36.04 14.81
N THR A 293 4.35 -37.06 14.18
CA THR A 293 3.13 -37.05 13.37
C THR A 293 1.88 -36.75 14.19
N GLN A 294 1.85 -37.17 15.47
CA GLN A 294 0.73 -36.89 16.37
C GLN A 294 0.35 -35.41 16.42
N ARG A 295 1.32 -34.49 16.44
CA ARG A 295 1.06 -33.03 16.42
C ARG A 295 0.35 -32.54 15.17
N LEU A 296 0.58 -33.22 14.05
CA LEU A 296 -0.13 -32.88 12.81
C LEU A 296 -1.60 -33.30 12.88
N TRP A 297 -1.86 -34.47 13.47
CA TRP A 297 -3.23 -34.95 13.69
C TRP A 297 -4.00 -34.03 14.64
N GLU A 298 -3.38 -33.62 15.73
CA GLU A 298 -3.94 -32.64 16.66
C GLU A 298 -4.25 -31.30 15.91
N ARG A 299 -3.34 -30.80 15.08
CA ARG A 299 -3.53 -29.58 14.31
C ARG A 299 -4.66 -29.74 13.29
N ARG A 300 -4.72 -30.87 12.59
CA ARG A 300 -5.78 -31.19 11.64
C ARG A 300 -7.15 -31.21 12.34
N GLU A 301 -7.27 -31.85 13.49
CA GLU A 301 -8.52 -31.93 14.20
C GLU A 301 -8.98 -30.58 14.74
N VAL A 302 -8.06 -29.79 15.32
CA VAL A 302 -8.31 -28.40 15.73
C VAL A 302 -8.77 -27.54 14.56
N GLY A 303 -8.10 -27.64 13.41
CA GLY A 303 -8.46 -26.87 12.22
C GLY A 303 -9.84 -27.27 11.68
N ARG A 304 -10.10 -28.56 11.57
CA ARG A 304 -11.37 -29.12 11.08
C ARG A 304 -12.56 -28.73 11.96
N GLN A 305 -12.38 -28.86 13.28
CA GLN A 305 -13.39 -28.44 14.24
C GLN A 305 -13.66 -26.93 14.18
N PHE A 306 -12.60 -26.13 14.06
CA PHE A 306 -12.73 -24.69 13.96
C PHE A 306 -13.41 -24.25 12.66
N ALA A 307 -13.11 -24.88 11.52
CA ALA A 307 -13.71 -24.58 10.23
C ALA A 307 -15.24 -24.80 10.23
N ARG A 308 -15.73 -25.83 10.93
CA ARG A 308 -17.17 -26.08 11.07
C ARG A 308 -17.92 -25.01 11.86
N GLY A 309 -17.25 -24.29 12.73
CA GLY A 309 -17.83 -23.23 13.56
C GLY A 309 -17.59 -21.81 13.02
N LEU A 310 -17.19 -21.65 11.77
CA LEU A 310 -17.06 -20.33 11.15
C LEU A 310 -18.43 -19.68 10.94
N PRO A 311 -18.53 -18.34 11.04
CA PRO A 311 -19.75 -17.61 10.72
C PRO A 311 -20.22 -17.84 9.27
N PRO A 312 -21.54 -17.75 8.99
CA PRO A 312 -22.06 -17.77 7.61
C PRO A 312 -21.35 -16.70 6.75
N GLY A 313 -20.99 -17.05 5.50
CA GLY A 313 -20.28 -16.15 4.59
C GLY A 313 -18.75 -16.14 4.76
N MET A 314 -18.20 -16.84 5.77
CA MET A 314 -16.77 -17.09 5.87
C MET A 314 -16.45 -18.51 5.39
N THR A 315 -15.53 -18.63 4.43
CA THR A 315 -15.14 -19.93 3.88
C THR A 315 -13.67 -20.22 4.16
N CYS A 316 -13.40 -21.37 4.76
CA CYS A 316 -12.02 -21.86 4.88
C CYS A 316 -11.60 -22.50 3.57
N LEU A 317 -10.42 -22.13 3.05
CA LEU A 317 -9.89 -22.69 1.82
C LEU A 317 -9.39 -24.13 2.01
N GLY A 318 -9.49 -24.94 0.95
CA GLY A 318 -8.92 -26.30 0.92
C GLY A 318 -9.72 -27.35 1.73
N THR A 319 -10.97 -27.09 2.06
CA THR A 319 -11.79 -28.00 2.88
C THR A 319 -12.15 -29.30 2.17
N ALA A 320 -12.16 -29.32 0.83
CA ALA A 320 -12.39 -30.50 0.01
C ALA A 320 -11.11 -31.24 -0.43
N ALA A 321 -9.93 -30.75 0.00
CA ALA A 321 -8.67 -31.44 -0.28
C ALA A 321 -8.61 -32.79 0.44
N PRO A 322 -8.01 -33.85 -0.18
CA PRO A 322 -7.92 -35.18 0.43
C PRO A 322 -7.22 -35.17 1.80
N LEU A 323 -6.26 -34.29 1.96
CA LEU A 323 -5.60 -34.03 3.23
C LEU A 323 -5.38 -32.53 3.41
N HIS A 324 -5.72 -32.02 4.60
CA HIS A 324 -5.40 -30.66 5.01
C HIS A 324 -4.82 -30.66 6.42
N SER A 325 -3.55 -30.33 6.57
CA SER A 325 -2.87 -30.30 7.88
C SER A 325 -3.02 -28.97 8.61
N TYR A 326 -3.72 -28.00 7.99
CA TYR A 326 -3.88 -26.61 8.53
C TYR A 326 -2.56 -26.00 8.98
N TRP A 327 -1.53 -26.08 8.12
CA TRP A 327 -0.25 -25.44 8.38
C TRP A 327 -0.40 -23.94 8.66
N VAL A 328 -1.32 -23.30 7.96
CA VAL A 328 -1.96 -22.02 8.29
C VAL A 328 -3.47 -22.19 8.15
N PHE A 329 -4.25 -21.27 8.70
CA PHE A 329 -5.71 -21.30 8.64
C PHE A 329 -6.23 -20.16 7.78
N PRO A 330 -6.36 -20.36 6.46
CA PRO A 330 -6.82 -19.36 5.51
C PRO A 330 -8.35 -19.32 5.46
N VAL A 331 -8.94 -18.12 5.61
CA VAL A 331 -10.38 -17.89 5.41
C VAL A 331 -10.61 -16.74 4.44
N LEU A 332 -11.69 -16.82 3.68
CA LEU A 332 -12.20 -15.72 2.88
C LEU A 332 -13.18 -14.91 3.71
N VAL A 333 -12.97 -13.60 3.75
CA VAL A 333 -13.84 -12.64 4.42
C VAL A 333 -13.95 -11.35 3.61
N GLU A 334 -15.05 -10.68 3.70
CA GLU A 334 -15.15 -9.30 3.20
C GLU A 334 -14.37 -8.36 4.13
N ALA A 335 -13.53 -7.48 3.59
CA ALA A 335 -12.68 -6.54 4.33
C ALA A 335 -11.73 -7.18 5.36
N PRO A 336 -10.77 -8.04 4.93
CA PRO A 336 -9.90 -8.81 5.82
C PRO A 336 -9.04 -7.96 6.75
N GLU A 337 -8.60 -6.75 6.33
CA GLU A 337 -7.84 -5.81 7.17
C GLU A 337 -8.65 -5.36 8.39
N ARG A 338 -9.94 -5.16 8.23
CA ARG A 338 -10.84 -4.79 9.31
C ARG A 338 -10.99 -5.93 10.32
N PHE A 339 -11.19 -7.18 9.82
CA PHE A 339 -11.23 -8.34 10.69
C PHE A 339 -9.91 -8.50 11.45
N ALA A 340 -8.76 -8.32 10.79
CA ALA A 340 -7.46 -8.37 11.43
C ALA A 340 -7.33 -7.32 12.55
N ALA A 341 -7.69 -6.07 12.28
CA ALA A 341 -7.64 -4.98 13.25
C ALA A 341 -8.60 -5.23 14.44
N ALA A 342 -9.83 -5.65 14.17
CA ALA A 342 -10.80 -5.95 15.21
C ALA A 342 -10.36 -7.12 16.07
N LEU A 343 -9.88 -8.23 15.49
CA LEU A 343 -9.44 -9.41 16.21
C LEU A 343 -8.25 -9.14 17.15
N ARG A 344 -7.38 -8.18 16.82
CA ARG A 344 -6.30 -7.74 17.72
C ARG A 344 -6.86 -7.17 19.03
N THR A 345 -8.01 -6.49 19.01
CA THR A 345 -8.67 -6.00 20.24
C THR A 345 -9.21 -7.15 21.12
N TYR A 346 -9.56 -8.28 20.50
CA TYR A 346 -9.96 -9.51 21.18
C TYR A 346 -8.77 -10.37 21.66
N GLY A 347 -7.53 -9.98 21.32
CA GLY A 347 -6.30 -10.67 21.71
C GLY A 347 -5.83 -11.72 20.70
N PHE A 348 -6.16 -11.58 19.42
CA PHE A 348 -5.75 -12.47 18.34
C PHE A 348 -5.10 -11.69 17.20
N ASP A 349 -3.89 -12.09 16.82
CA ASP A 349 -3.20 -11.49 15.67
C ASP A 349 -3.56 -12.27 14.40
N ALA A 350 -4.65 -11.86 13.75
CA ALA A 350 -4.96 -12.25 12.38
C ALA A 350 -4.26 -11.32 11.39
N THR A 351 -3.99 -11.79 10.17
CA THR A 351 -3.25 -11.01 9.18
C THR A 351 -3.66 -11.35 7.75
N THR A 352 -3.60 -10.37 6.86
CA THR A 352 -3.75 -10.54 5.41
C THR A 352 -2.44 -10.97 4.75
N ALA A 353 -1.29 -10.63 5.35
CA ALA A 353 0.06 -10.93 4.88
C ALA A 353 0.67 -12.16 5.58
N GLY A 354 -0.08 -13.25 5.69
CA GLY A 354 0.36 -14.47 6.40
C GLY A 354 1.44 -15.29 5.70
N SER A 355 1.64 -15.09 4.41
CA SER A 355 2.65 -15.77 3.58
C SER A 355 3.16 -14.84 2.49
N ALA A 356 4.35 -15.15 1.95
CA ALA A 356 4.90 -14.46 0.77
C ALA A 356 4.26 -14.94 -0.55
N LEU A 357 3.05 -15.50 -0.50
CA LEU A 357 2.35 -15.98 -1.68
C LEU A 357 1.81 -14.80 -2.48
N SER A 358 1.97 -14.89 -3.77
CA SER A 358 1.42 -13.94 -4.75
C SER A 358 0.74 -14.70 -5.89
N VAL A 359 -0.15 -14.01 -6.59
CA VAL A 359 -0.82 -14.56 -7.76
C VAL A 359 0.02 -14.23 -8.99
N ILE A 360 0.49 -15.26 -9.70
CA ILE A 360 1.29 -15.09 -10.93
C ILE A 360 0.44 -14.40 -12.00
N ALA A 361 1.02 -13.36 -12.63
CA ALA A 361 0.40 -12.74 -13.79
C ALA A 361 0.58 -13.62 -15.05
N PRO A 362 -0.42 -13.72 -15.95
CA PRO A 362 -0.28 -14.41 -17.22
C PRO A 362 0.76 -13.70 -18.09
N PRO A 363 1.42 -14.43 -19.01
CA PRO A 363 2.33 -13.84 -19.98
C PRO A 363 1.63 -12.78 -20.85
N SER A 364 2.37 -11.77 -21.29
CA SER A 364 1.89 -10.76 -22.22
C SER A 364 1.61 -11.40 -23.59
N GLY A 365 0.45 -11.15 -24.21
CA GLY A 365 0.12 -11.68 -25.54
C GLY A 365 -1.24 -12.38 -25.69
N GLY A 366 -2.07 -12.41 -24.65
CA GLY A 366 -3.51 -12.74 -24.77
C GLY A 366 -3.90 -14.21 -24.94
N GLN A 367 -2.96 -15.14 -25.05
CA GLN A 367 -3.24 -16.57 -25.30
C GLN A 367 -3.68 -17.33 -24.04
N PHE A 368 -3.29 -16.87 -22.85
CA PHE A 368 -3.60 -17.51 -21.57
C PHE A 368 -4.57 -16.66 -20.76
N ARG A 369 -5.61 -17.31 -20.22
CA ARG A 369 -6.54 -16.66 -19.28
C ARG A 369 -5.86 -16.43 -17.94
N GLY A 370 -6.10 -15.25 -17.34
CA GLY A 370 -5.60 -14.95 -16.00
C GLY A 370 -6.34 -15.75 -14.93
N PRO A 371 -5.73 -15.99 -13.75
CA PRO A 371 -6.36 -16.67 -12.61
C PRO A 371 -7.29 -15.72 -11.86
N GLU A 372 -8.45 -15.41 -12.43
CA GLU A 372 -9.34 -14.37 -11.92
C GLU A 372 -10.04 -14.76 -10.62
N ASN A 373 -10.47 -16.02 -10.50
CA ASN A 373 -11.08 -16.54 -9.27
C ASN A 373 -10.11 -16.43 -8.10
N LEU A 374 -8.86 -16.81 -8.32
CA LEU A 374 -7.83 -16.76 -7.30
C LEU A 374 -7.44 -15.32 -6.96
N ARG A 375 -7.41 -14.39 -7.90
CA ARG A 375 -7.15 -12.97 -7.64
C ARG A 375 -8.24 -12.34 -6.77
N ALA A 376 -9.48 -12.67 -7.02
CA ALA A 376 -10.60 -12.24 -6.18
C ALA A 376 -10.50 -12.80 -4.76
N ALA A 377 -10.24 -14.09 -4.64
CA ALA A 377 -10.07 -14.77 -3.35
C ALA A 377 -8.85 -14.26 -2.56
N HIS A 378 -7.73 -14.00 -3.23
CA HIS A 378 -6.50 -13.49 -2.58
C HIS A 378 -6.71 -12.14 -1.88
N ARG A 379 -7.58 -11.27 -2.42
CA ARG A 379 -7.94 -9.98 -1.80
C ARG A 379 -8.83 -10.14 -0.55
N GLN A 380 -9.53 -11.25 -0.43
CA GLN A 380 -10.41 -11.57 0.70
C GLN A 380 -9.74 -12.45 1.74
N LEU A 381 -8.45 -12.77 1.55
CA LEU A 381 -7.75 -13.77 2.34
C LEU A 381 -7.32 -13.21 3.70
N LEU A 382 -7.76 -13.88 4.75
CA LEU A 382 -7.38 -13.62 6.14
C LEU A 382 -6.81 -14.90 6.76
N TYR A 383 -5.67 -14.79 7.42
CA TYR A 383 -5.06 -15.90 8.16
C TYR A 383 -5.38 -15.79 9.64
N LEU A 384 -6.04 -16.80 10.19
CA LEU A 384 -6.43 -16.84 11.60
C LEU A 384 -5.39 -17.61 12.43
N PRO A 385 -5.14 -17.21 13.71
CA PRO A 385 -4.26 -17.93 14.63
C PRO A 385 -4.94 -19.19 15.20
N VAL A 386 -5.14 -20.20 14.35
CA VAL A 386 -5.77 -21.48 14.72
C VAL A 386 -4.72 -22.59 14.70
N TYR A 387 -4.24 -22.98 15.88
CA TYR A 387 -3.26 -24.05 16.06
C TYR A 387 -3.40 -24.66 17.47
N PRO A 388 -2.87 -25.87 17.74
CA PRO A 388 -3.10 -26.60 18.99
C PRO A 388 -2.72 -25.86 20.27
N GLU A 389 -1.67 -25.02 20.22
CA GLU A 389 -1.18 -24.27 21.38
C GLU A 389 -2.09 -23.11 21.79
N VAL A 390 -3.06 -22.71 20.94
CA VAL A 390 -4.13 -21.80 21.37
C VAL A 390 -5.12 -22.59 22.22
N PRO A 391 -5.32 -22.27 23.50
CA PRO A 391 -6.22 -23.02 24.39
C PRO A 391 -7.66 -23.10 23.82
N SER A 392 -8.37 -24.17 24.09
CA SER A 392 -9.74 -24.36 23.58
C SER A 392 -10.68 -23.21 23.95
N ARG A 393 -10.59 -22.68 25.18
CA ARG A 393 -11.34 -21.49 25.62
C ARG A 393 -10.99 -20.24 24.79
N ALA A 394 -9.72 -20.07 24.35
CA ALA A 394 -9.31 -18.98 23.53
C ALA A 394 -9.82 -19.15 22.09
N ARG A 395 -9.80 -20.38 21.53
CA ARG A 395 -10.39 -20.68 20.23
C ARG A 395 -11.89 -20.43 20.18
N ALA A 396 -12.64 -20.85 21.21
CA ALA A 396 -14.07 -20.54 21.34
C ALA A 396 -14.33 -19.02 21.39
N ARG A 397 -13.47 -18.26 22.09
CA ARG A 397 -13.52 -16.79 22.10
C ARG A 397 -13.21 -16.19 20.73
N LEU A 398 -12.27 -16.75 19.99
CA LEU A 398 -11.98 -16.32 18.60
C LEU A 398 -13.21 -16.53 17.71
N GLN A 399 -13.87 -17.69 17.79
CA GLN A 399 -15.11 -17.94 17.03
C GLN A 399 -16.22 -16.95 17.42
N SER A 400 -16.45 -16.73 18.72
CA SER A 400 -17.41 -15.72 19.19
C SER A 400 -17.09 -14.32 18.70
N ALA A 401 -15.79 -13.94 18.66
CA ALA A 401 -15.36 -12.66 18.13
C ALA A 401 -15.65 -12.55 16.62
N LEU A 402 -15.38 -13.60 15.84
CA LEU A 402 -15.69 -13.64 14.40
C LEU A 402 -17.20 -13.45 14.15
N HIS A 403 -18.06 -14.18 14.88
CA HIS A 403 -19.52 -14.02 14.77
C HIS A 403 -19.97 -12.61 15.16
N LYS A 404 -19.37 -12.03 16.21
CA LYS A 404 -19.70 -10.66 16.65
C LYS A 404 -19.28 -9.63 15.61
N ILE A 405 -18.06 -9.70 15.12
CA ILE A 405 -17.54 -8.80 14.07
C ILE A 405 -18.40 -8.91 12.81
N GLN A 406 -18.81 -10.12 12.43
CA GLN A 406 -19.67 -10.35 11.28
C GLN A 406 -21.08 -9.76 11.48
N LYS A 407 -21.68 -9.90 12.67
CA LYS A 407 -23.00 -9.33 13.00
C LYS A 407 -22.99 -7.82 13.14
N GLU A 408 -21.91 -7.24 13.66
CA GLU A 408 -21.72 -5.80 13.78
C GLU A 408 -21.40 -5.13 12.42
N THR A 409 -21.45 -5.90 11.33
CA THR A 409 -21.09 -5.48 9.97
C THR A 409 -22.25 -5.63 8.99
N PRO A 410 -23.39 -4.91 9.14
CA PRO A 410 -24.29 -4.75 8.01
C PRO A 410 -23.77 -3.76 6.96
N HIS A 411 -22.81 -2.88 7.31
CA HIS A 411 -22.23 -1.87 6.42
C HIS A 411 -20.74 -1.69 6.68
N LEU A 412 -19.92 -1.62 5.61
CA LEU A 412 -18.53 -1.24 5.66
C LEU A 412 -18.42 0.23 6.11
N GLN A 413 -17.84 0.48 7.28
CA GLN A 413 -17.55 1.85 7.71
C GLN A 413 -16.21 2.31 7.16
N LEU A 414 -16.23 3.18 6.17
CA LEU A 414 -15.05 3.90 5.70
C LEU A 414 -14.81 5.12 6.57
N VAL A 415 -13.54 5.41 6.81
CA VAL A 415 -13.12 6.57 7.58
C VAL A 415 -12.05 7.28 6.77
N ASP A 416 -12.10 8.60 6.69
CA ASP A 416 -11.07 9.37 5.99
C ASP A 416 -9.71 9.26 6.69
N ALA A 417 -8.65 9.66 6.02
CA ALA A 417 -7.28 9.56 6.52
C ALA A 417 -7.06 10.32 7.86
N ARG A 418 -7.96 11.24 8.21
CA ARG A 418 -7.90 12.07 9.42
C ARG A 418 -8.92 11.68 10.48
N ARG A 419 -9.79 10.73 10.19
CA ARG A 419 -10.88 10.29 11.08
C ARG A 419 -11.88 11.41 11.44
N VAL A 420 -12.02 12.37 10.53
CA VAL A 420 -12.98 13.49 10.65
C VAL A 420 -14.35 13.04 10.18
N TYR A 421 -14.42 12.35 9.06
CA TYR A 421 -15.65 11.81 8.52
C TYR A 421 -15.59 10.30 8.40
N SER A 422 -16.74 9.68 8.63
CA SER A 422 -16.95 8.27 8.34
C SER A 422 -18.29 8.09 7.63
N ALA A 423 -18.38 7.08 6.77
CA ALA A 423 -19.61 6.70 6.11
C ALA A 423 -19.79 5.18 6.14
N ARG A 424 -21.03 4.73 6.20
CA ARG A 424 -21.41 3.32 6.09
C ARG A 424 -21.72 3.01 4.64
N VAL A 425 -20.79 2.41 3.93
CA VAL A 425 -20.97 2.04 2.52
C VAL A 425 -21.50 0.62 2.38
N GLN A 426 -22.16 0.34 1.25
CA GLN A 426 -22.68 -1.01 0.94
C GLN A 426 -21.53 -1.98 0.64
N THR A 427 -20.63 -1.57 -0.26
CA THR A 427 -19.48 -2.37 -0.70
C THR A 427 -18.32 -1.45 -1.08
N VAL A 428 -17.10 -1.99 -1.08
CA VAL A 428 -15.92 -1.33 -1.64
C VAL A 428 -15.37 -2.18 -2.78
N HIS A 429 -15.20 -1.60 -3.94
CA HIS A 429 -14.63 -2.23 -5.12
C HIS A 429 -13.34 -1.53 -5.53
N SER A 430 -12.31 -2.29 -5.89
CA SER A 430 -10.99 -1.76 -6.31
C SER A 430 -10.65 -2.28 -7.71
N PRO A 431 -11.33 -1.81 -8.77
CA PRO A 431 -11.09 -2.25 -10.14
C PRO A 431 -9.72 -1.79 -10.63
N ARG A 432 -9.15 -2.56 -11.57
CA ARG A 432 -7.87 -2.26 -12.22
C ARG A 432 -7.99 -2.08 -13.72
N THR A 433 -9.20 -2.09 -14.24
CA THR A 433 -9.50 -1.96 -15.67
C THR A 433 -10.74 -1.11 -15.88
N VAL A 434 -10.84 -0.47 -17.04
CA VAL A 434 -12.03 0.30 -17.44
C VAL A 434 -13.28 -0.60 -17.43
N PHE A 435 -13.15 -1.84 -17.90
CA PHE A 435 -14.24 -2.81 -17.87
C PHE A 435 -14.73 -3.07 -16.43
N GLY A 436 -13.80 -3.29 -15.48
CA GLY A 436 -14.16 -3.48 -14.07
C GLY A 436 -14.80 -2.25 -13.43
N ILE A 437 -14.41 -1.04 -13.84
CA ILE A 437 -15.06 0.21 -13.40
C ILE A 437 -16.50 0.25 -13.92
N HIS A 438 -16.68 -0.02 -15.22
CA HIS A 438 -18.00 -0.06 -15.86
C HIS A 438 -18.93 -1.11 -15.22
N GLU A 439 -18.40 -2.30 -14.95
CA GLU A 439 -19.16 -3.38 -14.32
C GLU A 439 -19.69 -3.00 -12.93
N VAL A 440 -18.86 -2.34 -12.09
CA VAL A 440 -19.27 -1.84 -10.77
C VAL A 440 -20.34 -0.76 -10.91
N LEU A 441 -20.19 0.17 -11.86
CA LEU A 441 -21.17 1.23 -12.10
C LEU A 441 -22.50 0.66 -12.60
N ASP A 442 -22.48 -0.32 -13.52
CA ASP A 442 -23.68 -0.99 -14.03
C ASP A 442 -24.41 -1.76 -12.93
N GLN A 443 -23.70 -2.48 -12.07
CA GLN A 443 -24.27 -3.15 -10.90
C GLN A 443 -24.90 -2.15 -9.91
N ALA A 444 -24.25 -1.01 -9.66
CA ALA A 444 -24.82 0.04 -8.83
C ALA A 444 -26.09 0.65 -9.45
N ARG A 445 -26.09 0.86 -10.77
CA ARG A 445 -27.29 1.33 -11.51
C ARG A 445 -28.46 0.36 -11.41
N LYS A 446 -28.24 -0.95 -11.68
CA LYS A 446 -29.27 -2.00 -11.57
C LYS A 446 -29.86 -2.10 -10.17
N ARG A 447 -29.10 -1.81 -9.14
CA ARG A 447 -29.54 -1.84 -7.74
C ARG A 447 -30.00 -0.48 -7.22
N ASN A 448 -30.01 0.53 -8.06
CA ASN A 448 -30.30 1.93 -7.74
C ASN A 448 -29.48 2.46 -6.53
N LEU A 449 -28.18 2.12 -6.48
CA LEU A 449 -27.28 2.55 -5.43
C LEU A 449 -26.41 3.73 -5.89
N PRO A 450 -26.17 4.72 -5.04
CA PRO A 450 -25.21 5.78 -5.32
C PRO A 450 -23.77 5.25 -5.28
N VAL A 451 -22.87 5.94 -5.95
CA VAL A 451 -21.44 5.61 -6.04
C VAL A 451 -20.62 6.77 -5.48
N CYS A 452 -19.64 6.48 -4.64
CA CYS A 452 -18.63 7.45 -4.19
C CYS A 452 -17.24 7.03 -4.64
N LEU A 453 -16.41 8.03 -5.01
CA LEU A 453 -15.10 7.81 -5.61
C LEU A 453 -14.00 8.03 -4.58
N MET A 454 -13.05 7.09 -4.53
CA MET A 454 -11.95 7.11 -3.58
C MET A 454 -10.59 7.06 -4.29
N GLY A 455 -9.71 7.98 -3.91
CA GLY A 455 -8.26 7.88 -4.09
C GLY A 455 -7.59 7.61 -2.74
N THR A 456 -6.56 8.40 -2.40
CA THR A 456 -5.86 8.31 -1.10
C THR A 456 -6.62 8.91 0.09
N THR A 457 -7.84 9.40 -0.10
CA THR A 457 -8.81 9.87 0.93
C THR A 457 -8.28 10.94 1.89
N HIS A 458 -7.43 11.84 1.40
CA HIS A 458 -6.86 12.93 2.21
C HIS A 458 -7.73 14.20 2.27
N ASN A 459 -8.91 14.19 1.69
CA ASN A 459 -9.88 15.27 1.83
C ASN A 459 -10.48 15.29 3.25
N LEU A 460 -10.86 16.46 3.73
CA LEU A 460 -11.49 16.68 5.03
C LEU A 460 -12.92 17.22 4.95
N GLY A 461 -13.42 17.45 3.72
CA GLY A 461 -14.75 17.98 3.46
C GLY A 461 -15.81 16.90 3.20
N GLY A 462 -15.52 15.62 3.43
CA GLY A 462 -16.48 14.54 3.20
C GLY A 462 -16.74 14.22 1.71
N HIS A 463 -15.80 14.54 0.81
CA HIS A 463 -15.98 14.39 -0.63
C HIS A 463 -15.79 12.96 -1.14
N ALA A 464 -15.16 12.05 -0.38
CA ALA A 464 -14.84 10.69 -0.83
C ALA A 464 -15.85 9.63 -0.36
N PHE A 465 -16.83 9.99 0.47
CA PHE A 465 -17.74 9.04 1.10
C PHE A 465 -19.19 9.51 1.08
N ALA A 466 -20.10 8.54 1.01
CA ALA A 466 -21.53 8.74 1.24
C ALA A 466 -22.13 7.52 1.91
N ASP A 467 -23.08 7.72 2.82
CA ASP A 467 -23.79 6.62 3.47
C ASP A 467 -24.63 5.85 2.44
N GLY A 468 -24.61 4.53 2.54
CA GLY A 468 -25.35 3.65 1.65
C GLY A 468 -24.79 3.53 0.23
N ALA A 469 -23.68 4.21 -0.09
CA ALA A 469 -23.08 4.17 -1.43
C ALA A 469 -22.23 2.90 -1.68
N VAL A 470 -22.02 2.59 -2.95
CA VAL A 470 -20.95 1.73 -3.43
C VAL A 470 -19.67 2.56 -3.51
N ALA A 471 -18.63 2.20 -2.78
CA ALA A 471 -17.37 2.91 -2.82
C ALA A 471 -16.44 2.32 -3.89
N LEU A 472 -15.94 3.16 -4.78
CA LEU A 472 -15.03 2.80 -5.86
C LEU A 472 -13.62 3.30 -5.54
N ASP A 473 -12.73 2.41 -5.12
CA ASP A 473 -11.32 2.69 -4.83
C ASP A 473 -10.48 2.54 -6.10
N LEU A 474 -10.04 3.67 -6.64
CA LEU A 474 -9.30 3.72 -7.90
C LEU A 474 -7.78 3.57 -7.74
N LYS A 475 -7.23 3.42 -6.55
CA LYS A 475 -5.78 3.32 -6.32
C LYS A 475 -5.09 2.18 -7.07
N GLY A 476 -5.81 1.14 -7.42
CA GLY A 476 -5.29 0.02 -8.22
C GLY A 476 -5.36 0.24 -9.74
N PHE A 477 -5.96 1.34 -10.20
CA PHE A 477 -6.04 1.76 -11.60
C PHE A 477 -4.96 2.82 -11.83
N ASP A 478 -3.68 2.40 -11.96
CA ASP A 478 -2.51 3.24 -11.68
C ASP A 478 -1.35 3.06 -12.67
N ARG A 479 -1.64 2.76 -13.92
CA ARG A 479 -0.62 2.56 -14.96
C ARG A 479 -0.24 3.86 -15.67
N VAL A 480 1.01 3.94 -16.13
CA VAL A 480 1.40 4.84 -17.20
C VAL A 480 0.98 4.19 -18.52
N VAL A 481 0.06 4.82 -19.24
CA VAL A 481 -0.51 4.30 -20.50
C VAL A 481 0.44 4.55 -21.65
N SER A 482 0.96 5.78 -21.75
CA SER A 482 1.95 6.16 -22.77
C SER A 482 2.83 7.31 -22.28
N LEU A 483 4.06 7.38 -22.81
CA LEU A 483 4.99 8.49 -22.60
C LEU A 483 5.55 8.95 -23.95
N ASP A 484 5.18 10.15 -24.34
CA ASP A 484 5.71 10.84 -25.53
C ASP A 484 6.79 11.85 -25.08
N VAL A 485 8.05 11.40 -25.14
CA VAL A 485 9.19 12.20 -24.71
C VAL A 485 9.41 13.43 -25.64
N PRO A 486 9.38 13.31 -26.97
CA PRO A 486 9.51 14.48 -27.87
C PRO A 486 8.37 15.50 -27.68
N GLY A 487 7.13 15.03 -27.54
CA GLY A 487 5.95 15.88 -27.34
C GLY A 487 5.80 16.38 -25.90
N LYS A 488 6.65 15.94 -24.97
CA LYS A 488 6.59 16.24 -23.53
C LYS A 488 5.19 15.98 -22.95
N ARG A 489 4.66 14.78 -23.18
CA ARG A 489 3.32 14.37 -22.75
C ARG A 489 3.36 13.00 -22.11
N VAL A 490 2.49 12.79 -21.13
CA VAL A 490 2.29 11.47 -20.53
C VAL A 490 0.79 11.22 -20.34
N THR A 491 0.31 10.07 -20.79
CA THR A 491 -1.05 9.59 -20.50
C THR A 491 -0.99 8.61 -19.36
N VAL A 492 -1.80 8.84 -18.34
CA VAL A 492 -1.79 8.04 -17.09
C VAL A 492 -3.20 7.69 -16.65
N GLU A 493 -3.37 6.53 -16.01
CA GLU A 493 -4.61 6.18 -15.34
C GLU A 493 -4.82 7.03 -14.07
N SER A 494 -6.08 7.35 -13.73
CA SER A 494 -6.40 8.34 -12.69
C SER A 494 -6.01 7.95 -11.26
N GLY A 495 -5.84 6.67 -10.98
CA GLY A 495 -5.42 6.16 -9.68
C GLY A 495 -3.90 6.20 -9.43
N ILE A 496 -3.10 6.56 -10.42
CA ILE A 496 -1.64 6.68 -10.30
C ILE A 496 -1.25 7.82 -9.35
N SER A 497 -0.20 7.63 -8.56
CA SER A 497 0.36 8.69 -7.73
C SER A 497 1.33 9.58 -8.52
N TRP A 498 1.47 10.84 -8.12
CA TRP A 498 2.47 11.74 -8.70
C TRP A 498 3.89 11.21 -8.56
N GLU A 499 4.19 10.49 -7.47
CA GLU A 499 5.47 9.83 -7.27
C GLU A 499 5.79 8.84 -8.39
N LYS A 500 4.85 7.94 -8.74
CA LYS A 500 5.03 6.99 -9.85
C LYS A 500 5.22 7.68 -11.20
N ILE A 501 4.53 8.81 -11.42
CA ILE A 501 4.74 9.60 -12.64
C ILE A 501 6.15 10.19 -12.66
N GLN A 502 6.59 10.79 -11.55
CA GLN A 502 7.95 11.33 -11.47
C GLN A 502 9.00 10.24 -11.69
N ASP A 503 8.81 9.05 -11.15
CA ASP A 503 9.71 7.91 -11.36
C ASP A 503 9.76 7.46 -12.82
N ALA A 504 8.62 7.50 -13.52
CA ALA A 504 8.52 7.12 -14.93
C ALA A 504 9.15 8.17 -15.88
N VAL A 505 8.95 9.48 -15.64
CA VAL A 505 9.39 10.53 -16.57
C VAL A 505 10.80 11.02 -16.29
N ASN A 506 11.29 10.86 -15.07
CA ASN A 506 12.60 11.37 -14.65
C ASN A 506 13.81 10.79 -15.44
N PRO A 507 13.84 9.48 -15.81
CA PRO A 507 14.91 8.95 -16.66
C PRO A 507 15.03 9.60 -18.03
N SER A 508 13.92 10.16 -18.54
CA SER A 508 13.87 10.87 -19.83
C SER A 508 14.21 12.36 -19.74
N GLY A 509 14.68 12.82 -18.56
CA GLY A 509 14.98 14.22 -18.33
C GLY A 509 13.75 15.14 -18.24
N LEU A 510 12.57 14.55 -18.03
CA LEU A 510 11.30 15.26 -17.93
C LEU A 510 10.83 15.37 -16.48
N ALA A 511 9.95 16.33 -16.23
CA ALA A 511 9.31 16.57 -14.94
C ALA A 511 7.85 16.92 -15.14
N VAL A 512 7.04 16.69 -14.08
CA VAL A 512 5.65 17.15 -14.07
C VAL A 512 5.59 18.69 -14.09
N LYS A 513 4.63 19.21 -14.86
CA LYS A 513 4.45 20.67 -15.03
C LYS A 513 3.83 21.30 -13.79
N ALA A 514 2.73 20.75 -13.30
CA ALA A 514 2.05 21.16 -12.07
C ALA A 514 1.63 19.94 -11.25
N MET A 515 1.87 19.99 -9.97
CA MET A 515 1.39 19.00 -9.00
C MET A 515 1.30 19.64 -7.62
N GLN A 516 0.52 19.05 -6.75
CA GLN A 516 0.52 19.44 -5.33
C GLN A 516 1.83 19.04 -4.62
N SER A 517 2.01 19.59 -3.41
CA SER A 517 3.24 19.34 -2.66
C SER A 517 3.43 17.90 -2.23
N ASP A 518 2.35 17.13 -1.99
CA ASP A 518 2.43 15.73 -1.58
C ASP A 518 2.29 14.81 -2.80
N ASN A 519 3.34 14.09 -3.13
CA ASN A 519 3.43 13.28 -4.34
C ASN A 519 2.81 11.88 -4.23
N ASN A 520 2.36 11.47 -3.06
CA ASN A 520 1.65 10.21 -2.82
C ASN A 520 0.16 10.26 -3.16
N PHE A 521 -0.39 11.42 -3.53
CA PHE A 521 -1.78 11.56 -3.92
C PHE A 521 -2.02 11.07 -5.35
N THR A 522 -3.24 10.57 -5.61
CA THR A 522 -3.62 10.13 -6.94
C THR A 522 -3.90 11.31 -7.86
N VAL A 523 -3.60 11.15 -9.15
CA VAL A 523 -3.87 12.17 -10.18
C VAL A 523 -5.36 12.51 -10.23
N GLY A 524 -6.25 11.51 -10.28
CA GLY A 524 -7.69 11.73 -10.31
C GLY A 524 -8.21 12.49 -9.09
N GLY A 525 -7.69 12.16 -7.88
CA GLY A 525 -8.00 12.90 -6.66
C GLY A 525 -7.52 14.36 -6.72
N SER A 526 -6.33 14.59 -7.27
CA SER A 526 -5.75 15.94 -7.43
C SER A 526 -6.51 16.77 -8.45
N LEU A 527 -6.93 16.17 -9.57
CA LEU A 527 -7.79 16.83 -10.56
C LEU A 527 -9.16 17.17 -9.95
N SER A 528 -9.78 16.20 -9.28
CA SER A 528 -11.09 16.40 -8.63
C SER A 528 -11.11 17.56 -7.64
N ALA A 529 -9.98 17.89 -7.04
CA ALA A 529 -9.79 19.00 -6.12
C ALA A 529 -9.16 20.25 -6.75
N ASN A 530 -8.78 20.18 -8.03
CA ASN A 530 -7.94 21.18 -8.71
C ASN A 530 -6.75 21.59 -7.82
N ALA A 531 -5.95 20.62 -7.40
CA ALA A 531 -4.89 20.82 -6.42
C ALA A 531 -3.84 21.84 -6.91
N HIS A 532 -3.20 22.52 -5.98
CA HIS A 532 -2.15 23.50 -6.27
C HIS A 532 -0.82 23.15 -5.58
N GLY A 533 0.26 23.72 -6.07
CA GLY A 533 1.63 23.40 -5.66
C GLY A 533 2.49 24.58 -5.24
N ARG A 534 3.75 24.54 -5.66
CA ARG A 534 4.79 25.56 -5.35
C ARG A 534 5.22 26.36 -6.55
N ASP A 535 4.77 25.96 -7.75
CA ASP A 535 5.18 26.61 -9.01
C ASP A 535 4.48 27.96 -9.18
N LEU A 536 5.25 28.99 -9.51
CA LEU A 536 4.72 30.35 -9.70
C LEU A 536 3.99 30.51 -11.04
N ALA A 537 4.42 29.80 -12.08
CA ALA A 537 3.83 29.87 -13.39
C ALA A 537 2.67 28.88 -13.55
N PHE A 538 2.80 27.67 -12.97
CA PHE A 538 1.85 26.58 -13.07
C PHE A 538 1.35 26.20 -11.68
N SER A 539 0.59 27.08 -11.08
CA SER A 539 0.20 26.97 -9.67
C SER A 539 -0.83 25.86 -9.42
N THR A 540 -1.73 25.58 -10.38
CA THR A 540 -2.84 24.60 -10.25
C THR A 540 -2.71 23.47 -11.27
N VAL A 541 -3.23 22.28 -10.93
CA VAL A 541 -3.08 21.07 -11.78
C VAL A 541 -3.82 21.19 -13.11
N ILE A 542 -4.92 21.98 -13.20
CA ILE A 542 -5.62 22.20 -14.47
C ILE A 542 -4.70 22.71 -15.55
N GLN A 543 -3.64 23.46 -15.20
CA GLN A 543 -2.69 24.04 -16.12
C GLN A 543 -1.76 23.00 -16.77
N SER A 544 -1.68 21.79 -16.24
CA SER A 544 -0.92 20.67 -16.82
C SER A 544 -1.80 19.68 -17.59
N VAL A 545 -3.13 19.75 -17.44
CA VAL A 545 -4.05 18.82 -18.08
C VAL A 545 -4.33 19.25 -19.50
N LEU A 546 -4.08 18.37 -20.46
CA LEU A 546 -4.43 18.55 -21.88
C LEU A 546 -5.85 18.05 -22.15
N GLY A 547 -6.23 16.95 -21.55
CA GLY A 547 -7.55 16.34 -21.63
C GLY A 547 -7.63 15.08 -20.77
N PHE A 548 -8.79 14.48 -20.71
CA PHE A 548 -9.01 13.21 -20.02
C PHE A 548 -10.23 12.48 -20.58
N ARG A 549 -10.27 11.15 -20.41
CA ARG A 549 -11.47 10.38 -20.61
C ARG A 549 -12.23 10.25 -19.29
N ILE A 550 -13.54 10.42 -19.34
CA ILE A 550 -14.42 10.35 -18.16
C ILE A 550 -15.62 9.45 -18.47
N MET A 551 -15.95 8.55 -17.53
CA MET A 551 -17.14 7.72 -17.58
C MET A 551 -18.27 8.43 -16.84
N LEU A 552 -19.35 8.70 -17.56
CA LEU A 552 -20.54 9.37 -17.03
C LEU A 552 -21.44 8.42 -16.22
N ALA A 553 -22.48 8.96 -15.61
CA ALA A 553 -23.40 8.21 -14.78
C ALA A 553 -24.17 7.11 -15.53
N ASP A 554 -24.38 7.27 -16.82
CA ASP A 554 -24.98 6.28 -17.72
C ASP A 554 -24.03 5.16 -18.18
N GLY A 555 -22.73 5.28 -17.84
CA GLY A 555 -21.68 4.35 -18.26
C GLY A 555 -21.01 4.72 -19.59
N SER A 556 -21.48 5.75 -20.28
CA SER A 556 -20.83 6.25 -21.49
C SER A 556 -19.46 6.88 -21.15
N VAL A 557 -18.48 6.71 -22.06
CA VAL A 557 -17.15 7.29 -21.90
C VAL A 557 -16.96 8.38 -22.95
N VAL A 558 -16.67 9.58 -22.47
CA VAL A 558 -16.42 10.75 -23.32
C VAL A 558 -15.04 11.33 -23.06
N HIS A 559 -14.47 11.98 -24.07
CA HIS A 559 -13.26 12.76 -23.91
C HIS A 559 -13.64 14.20 -23.55
N ALA A 560 -12.88 14.82 -22.63
CA ALA A 560 -13.05 16.21 -22.22
C ALA A 560 -11.72 16.94 -22.26
N SER A 561 -11.72 18.10 -22.91
CA SER A 561 -10.54 18.96 -23.05
C SER A 561 -10.99 20.41 -23.24
N ARG A 562 -10.03 21.32 -23.43
CA ARG A 562 -10.35 22.73 -23.74
C ARG A 562 -11.09 22.95 -25.05
N SER A 563 -10.96 22.00 -26.00
CA SER A 563 -11.58 22.07 -27.32
C SER A 563 -12.76 21.12 -27.50
N GLU A 564 -12.92 20.13 -26.63
CA GLU A 564 -13.96 19.11 -26.71
C GLU A 564 -14.61 18.91 -25.34
N ASN A 565 -15.94 18.96 -25.27
CA ASN A 565 -16.71 18.86 -24.02
C ASN A 565 -16.16 19.82 -22.94
N ARG A 566 -15.89 21.06 -23.31
CA ARG A 566 -15.22 22.06 -22.46
C ARG A 566 -15.93 22.29 -21.14
N ASP A 567 -17.28 22.34 -21.14
CA ASP A 567 -18.04 22.51 -19.89
C ASP A 567 -17.75 21.39 -18.90
N LEU A 568 -17.71 20.15 -19.39
CA LEU A 568 -17.39 18.98 -18.57
C LEU A 568 -15.93 19.01 -18.09
N PHE A 569 -14.99 19.47 -18.94
CA PHE A 569 -13.61 19.66 -18.55
C PHE A 569 -13.47 20.63 -17.37
N CYS A 570 -14.12 21.79 -17.45
CA CYS A 570 -14.09 22.81 -16.40
C CYS A 570 -14.83 22.38 -15.11
N LEU A 571 -15.90 21.60 -15.24
CA LEU A 571 -16.72 21.10 -14.13
C LEU A 571 -16.07 19.91 -13.42
N ALA A 572 -15.41 18.99 -14.14
CA ALA A 572 -14.83 17.80 -13.55
C ALA A 572 -13.55 18.12 -12.77
N ILE A 573 -12.72 19.08 -13.26
CA ILE A 573 -11.55 19.58 -12.54
C ILE A 573 -11.99 20.55 -11.44
N GLY A 574 -11.78 20.19 -10.19
CA GLY A 574 -12.36 20.88 -9.02
C GLY A 574 -13.83 20.52 -8.76
N GLY A 575 -14.36 19.49 -9.43
CA GLY A 575 -15.75 19.02 -9.30
C GLY A 575 -15.96 17.90 -8.29
N TYR A 576 -14.93 17.52 -7.53
CA TYR A 576 -14.99 16.56 -6.42
C TYR A 576 -15.60 15.20 -6.77
N GLY A 577 -15.42 14.75 -8.04
CA GLY A 577 -15.94 13.45 -8.52
C GLY A 577 -17.45 13.43 -8.78
N MET A 578 -18.11 14.58 -8.83
CA MET A 578 -19.57 14.66 -8.98
C MET A 578 -20.06 14.49 -10.42
N PHE A 579 -19.19 14.62 -11.42
CA PHE A 579 -19.58 14.60 -12.85
C PHE A 579 -19.21 13.31 -13.57
N GLY A 580 -18.50 12.41 -12.93
CA GLY A 580 -18.10 11.12 -13.53
C GLY A 580 -16.79 10.58 -12.96
N ILE A 581 -16.41 9.42 -13.46
CA ILE A 581 -15.19 8.71 -13.10
C ILE A 581 -14.11 9.05 -14.13
N ILE A 582 -13.13 9.87 -13.76
CA ILE A 582 -11.95 10.13 -14.61
C ILE A 582 -11.20 8.81 -14.77
N LEU A 583 -10.99 8.38 -16.03
CA LEU A 583 -10.31 7.12 -16.35
C LEU A 583 -8.82 7.36 -16.55
N ASP A 584 -8.46 8.08 -17.58
CA ASP A 584 -7.08 8.46 -17.87
C ASP A 584 -6.96 9.94 -18.19
N VAL A 585 -5.76 10.45 -18.01
CA VAL A 585 -5.44 11.88 -18.09
C VAL A 585 -4.21 12.08 -18.93
N ASP A 586 -4.32 12.99 -19.90
CA ASP A 586 -3.19 13.49 -20.68
C ASP A 586 -2.57 14.70 -19.98
N LEU A 587 -1.33 14.55 -19.54
CA LEU A 587 -0.59 15.56 -18.81
C LEU A 587 0.55 16.10 -19.67
N GLU A 588 0.69 17.43 -19.68
CA GLU A 588 1.85 18.11 -20.22
C GLU A 588 3.01 18.06 -19.22
N LEU A 589 4.20 17.73 -19.73
CA LEU A 589 5.45 17.69 -19.01
C LEU A 589 6.34 18.88 -19.34
N VAL A 590 7.32 19.14 -18.50
CA VAL A 590 8.36 20.14 -18.70
C VAL A 590 9.75 19.51 -18.54
N GLU A 591 10.80 20.24 -18.92
CA GLU A 591 12.17 19.80 -18.66
C GLU A 591 12.47 19.74 -17.16
N ASN A 592 13.20 18.71 -16.75
CA ASN A 592 13.66 18.57 -15.38
C ASN A 592 14.86 19.49 -15.10
N SER A 593 14.58 20.78 -15.08
CA SER A 593 15.59 21.83 -14.91
C SER A 593 16.28 21.76 -13.55
N VAL A 594 17.49 22.31 -13.48
CA VAL A 594 18.25 22.46 -12.23
C VAL A 594 17.94 23.81 -11.60
N TYR A 595 17.71 23.78 -10.30
CA TYR A 595 17.46 24.97 -9.49
C TYR A 595 18.53 25.17 -8.43
N GLN A 596 18.81 26.45 -8.14
CA GLN A 596 19.51 26.90 -6.95
C GLN A 596 18.48 27.27 -5.88
N GLN A 597 18.45 26.52 -4.79
CA GLN A 597 17.65 26.83 -3.60
C GLN A 597 18.35 27.88 -2.75
N SER A 598 17.62 28.88 -2.30
CA SER A 598 18.06 29.84 -1.28
C SER A 598 16.93 30.10 -0.28
N SER A 599 17.28 30.42 0.97
CA SER A 599 16.32 30.76 2.01
C SER A 599 16.73 32.01 2.74
N GLU A 600 15.75 32.81 3.11
CA GLU A 600 15.92 34.04 3.88
C GLU A 600 14.89 34.06 5.03
N ILE A 601 15.25 34.71 6.14
CA ILE A 601 14.35 34.93 7.28
C ILE A 601 14.02 36.40 7.31
N MET A 602 12.73 36.73 7.44
CA MET A 602 12.25 38.09 7.48
C MET A 602 10.98 38.24 8.32
N PRO A 603 10.63 39.47 8.74
CA PRO A 603 9.33 39.72 9.35
C PRO A 603 8.18 39.33 8.42
N LEU A 604 7.19 38.63 8.92
CA LEU A 604 6.01 38.22 8.13
C LEU A 604 5.25 39.43 7.56
N ALA A 605 5.22 40.54 8.29
CA ALA A 605 4.59 41.77 7.84
C ALA A 605 5.23 42.36 6.54
N SER A 606 6.52 42.11 6.32
CA SER A 606 7.24 42.59 5.12
C SER A 606 7.20 41.58 3.95
N PHE A 607 6.63 40.39 4.19
CA PHE A 607 6.63 39.32 3.18
C PHE A 607 5.85 39.66 1.90
N PRO A 608 4.66 40.33 1.94
CA PRO A 608 3.94 40.61 0.69
C PRO A 608 4.72 41.50 -0.27
N GLU A 609 5.41 42.54 0.21
CA GLU A 609 6.25 43.43 -0.62
C GLU A 609 7.47 42.68 -1.14
N TYR A 610 8.12 41.91 -0.29
CA TYR A 610 9.24 41.07 -0.68
C TYR A 610 8.81 40.05 -1.78
N PHE A 611 7.61 39.48 -1.64
CA PHE A 611 7.07 38.53 -2.62
C PHE A 611 6.96 39.18 -3.99
N VAL A 612 6.36 40.37 -4.09
CA VAL A 612 6.22 41.11 -5.35
C VAL A 612 7.58 41.44 -5.94
N GLU A 613 8.49 42.02 -5.16
CA GLU A 613 9.78 42.52 -5.66
C GLU A 613 10.78 41.39 -5.97
N LYS A 614 10.94 40.42 -5.07
CA LYS A 614 12.06 39.47 -5.11
C LYS A 614 11.68 38.03 -5.56
N ILE A 615 10.37 37.75 -5.64
CA ILE A 615 9.88 36.43 -6.06
C ILE A 615 9.14 36.58 -7.39
N GLN A 616 8.08 37.37 -7.44
CA GLN A 616 7.27 37.54 -8.62
C GLN A 616 8.01 38.40 -9.67
N GLY A 617 8.75 39.43 -9.25
CA GLY A 617 9.56 40.29 -10.11
C GLY A 617 10.83 39.63 -10.68
N ASP A 618 11.24 38.45 -10.19
CA ASP A 618 12.39 37.71 -10.71
C ASP A 618 11.94 36.54 -11.60
N PRO A 619 12.05 36.62 -12.91
CA PRO A 619 11.59 35.60 -13.84
C PRO A 619 12.39 34.29 -13.76
N GLN A 620 13.54 34.27 -13.08
CA GLN A 620 14.32 33.05 -12.85
C GLN A 620 13.81 32.25 -11.64
N VAL A 621 13.06 32.86 -10.71
CA VAL A 621 12.42 32.16 -9.63
C VAL A 621 11.23 31.40 -10.17
N LYS A 622 11.22 30.07 -10.02
CA LYS A 622 10.16 29.18 -10.53
C LYS A 622 9.29 28.61 -9.43
N LEU A 623 9.87 28.35 -8.28
CA LEU A 623 9.17 27.76 -7.15
C LEU A 623 9.44 28.59 -5.90
N PHE A 624 8.46 28.62 -4.99
CA PHE A 624 8.67 29.19 -3.67
C PHE A 624 7.75 28.53 -2.61
N ILE A 625 8.11 28.72 -1.37
CA ILE A 625 7.29 28.46 -0.20
C ILE A 625 7.75 29.35 0.95
N ALA A 626 6.81 29.94 1.70
CA ALA A 626 7.13 30.61 2.95
C ALA A 626 6.56 29.83 4.14
N ARG A 627 7.27 29.87 5.28
CA ARG A 627 6.91 29.15 6.52
C ARG A 627 7.01 30.10 7.69
N PRO A 628 5.89 30.69 8.11
CA PRO A 628 5.82 31.54 9.31
C PRO A 628 6.13 30.75 10.59
N SER A 629 6.73 31.44 11.54
CA SER A 629 7.11 30.89 12.84
C SER A 629 5.88 30.52 13.67
N ILE A 630 5.86 29.31 14.20
CA ILE A 630 4.87 28.84 15.19
C ILE A 630 5.46 28.76 16.59
N ALA A 631 6.67 29.28 16.80
CA ALA A 631 7.31 29.35 18.12
C ALA A 631 6.48 30.21 19.07
N ALA A 632 6.45 29.87 20.36
CA ALA A 632 5.63 30.60 21.36
C ALA A 632 6.05 32.06 21.50
N ARG A 633 7.37 32.32 21.47
CA ARG A 633 7.90 33.69 21.34
C ARG A 633 8.07 33.99 19.84
N GLY A 634 7.50 35.12 19.39
CA GLY A 634 7.52 35.49 17.97
C GLY A 634 6.51 34.68 17.14
N PHE A 635 5.34 34.33 17.70
CA PHE A 635 4.28 33.62 16.99
C PHE A 635 3.76 34.44 15.81
N LEU A 636 4.02 33.94 14.60
CA LEU A 636 3.74 34.57 13.31
C LEU A 636 4.40 35.99 13.17
N ASP A 637 5.55 36.19 13.80
CA ASP A 637 6.32 37.44 13.61
C ASP A 637 7.28 37.29 12.43
N ASP A 638 8.01 36.19 12.36
CA ASP A 638 8.98 35.94 11.31
C ASP A 638 8.51 34.80 10.37
N THR A 639 9.04 34.80 9.16
CA THR A 639 8.85 33.75 8.19
C THR A 639 10.16 33.35 7.51
N ILE A 640 10.33 32.03 7.25
CA ILE A 640 11.38 31.51 6.37
C ILE A 640 10.84 31.51 4.95
N VAL A 641 11.43 32.26 4.06
CA VAL A 641 11.09 32.25 2.63
C VAL A 641 12.13 31.43 1.88
N THR A 642 11.72 30.36 1.22
CA THR A 642 12.56 29.52 0.39
C THR A 642 12.13 29.70 -1.06
N LYS A 643 13.12 30.00 -1.94
CA LYS A 643 12.91 30.18 -3.38
C LYS A 643 13.88 29.31 -4.18
N TRP A 644 13.46 28.92 -5.37
CA TRP A 644 14.25 28.11 -6.30
C TRP A 644 14.38 28.85 -7.63
N ARG A 645 15.60 29.22 -7.95
CA ARG A 645 15.95 29.91 -9.20
C ARG A 645 16.54 28.92 -10.20
N VAL A 646 16.16 29.04 -11.46
CA VAL A 646 16.81 28.27 -12.54
C VAL A 646 18.28 28.60 -12.59
N THR A 647 19.11 27.59 -12.77
CA THR A 647 20.56 27.74 -12.90
C THR A 647 21.13 26.77 -13.94
N PRO A 648 22.14 27.20 -14.74
CA PRO A 648 22.86 26.30 -15.65
C PRO A 648 23.86 25.39 -14.91
N ALA A 649 24.03 25.56 -13.61
CA ALA A 649 24.96 24.76 -12.79
C ALA A 649 24.63 23.27 -12.90
N ARG A 650 25.68 22.43 -12.91
CA ARG A 650 25.58 20.98 -12.96
C ARG A 650 26.23 20.37 -11.71
N ALA A 651 25.58 19.33 -11.17
CA ALA A 651 26.17 18.54 -10.10
C ALA A 651 25.97 17.04 -10.38
N ARG A 652 26.91 16.22 -9.88
CA ARG A 652 26.80 14.76 -9.99
C ARG A 652 25.51 14.27 -9.32
N ASN A 653 24.82 13.33 -9.96
CA ASN A 653 23.60 12.67 -9.43
C ASN A 653 22.46 13.64 -9.07
N ILE A 654 22.38 14.84 -9.65
CA ILE A 654 21.36 15.83 -9.32
C ILE A 654 19.94 15.35 -9.75
N PHE A 655 19.87 14.52 -10.78
CA PHE A 655 18.63 13.96 -11.30
C PHE A 655 18.23 12.63 -10.62
N ARG A 656 19.05 12.13 -9.69
CA ARG A 656 18.61 11.00 -8.86
C ARG A 656 17.50 11.46 -7.93
N LEU A 657 16.37 10.79 -7.99
CA LEU A 657 15.23 11.10 -7.12
C LEU A 657 15.59 10.83 -5.66
N ASP A 658 15.28 11.77 -4.81
CA ASP A 658 15.53 11.66 -3.38
C ASP A 658 14.45 10.77 -2.77
N HIS A 659 14.88 9.67 -2.16
CA HIS A 659 14.05 8.81 -1.33
C HIS A 659 14.16 9.19 0.14
N GLU A 660 13.26 8.67 0.95
CA GLU A 660 13.14 8.99 2.37
C GLU A 660 14.47 8.92 3.16
N ARG A 661 14.90 10.06 3.68
CA ARG A 661 16.03 10.14 4.62
C ARG A 661 15.59 10.86 5.89
N ASN A 662 16.09 10.44 7.05
CA ASN A 662 15.89 11.09 8.36
C ASN A 662 14.44 11.12 8.90
N VAL A 663 13.55 10.26 8.43
CA VAL A 663 12.15 10.17 8.86
C VAL A 663 12.00 10.08 10.38
N ARG A 664 12.89 9.35 11.07
CA ARG A 664 12.84 9.19 12.54
C ARG A 664 13.10 10.50 13.27
N ARG A 665 14.11 11.29 12.84
CA ARG A 665 14.44 12.59 13.44
C ARG A 665 13.26 13.56 13.29
N ASP A 666 12.71 13.63 12.10
CA ASP A 666 11.67 14.58 11.78
C ASP A 666 10.35 14.23 12.49
N ARG A 667 10.00 12.93 12.56
CA ARG A 667 8.89 12.45 13.40
C ARG A 667 9.07 12.82 14.87
N PHE A 668 10.27 12.69 15.40
CA PHE A 668 10.56 13.06 16.79
C PHE A 668 10.37 14.57 17.03
N LEU A 669 10.89 15.42 16.15
CA LEU A 669 10.71 16.88 16.24
C LEU A 669 9.23 17.27 16.14
N PHE A 670 8.46 16.59 15.28
CA PHE A 670 7.02 16.79 15.18
C PHE A 670 6.25 16.35 16.44
N ALA A 671 6.61 15.20 16.99
CA ALA A 671 6.02 14.72 18.25
C ALA A 671 6.26 15.70 19.40
N LEU A 672 7.45 16.28 19.49
CA LEU A 672 7.77 17.33 20.45
C LEU A 672 6.93 18.59 20.21
N SER A 673 6.74 18.99 18.95
CA SER A 673 5.94 20.18 18.58
C SER A 673 4.45 19.98 18.89
N ARG A 674 3.92 18.75 18.78
CA ARG A 674 2.53 18.45 19.17
C ARG A 674 2.31 18.57 20.67
N ARG A 675 3.30 18.16 21.45
CA ARG A 675 3.14 17.98 22.90
C ARG A 675 3.59 19.17 23.74
N TYR A 676 4.59 19.94 23.25
CA TYR A 676 5.24 20.97 24.06
C TYR A 676 5.45 22.26 23.28
N SER A 677 5.20 23.41 23.93
CA SER A 677 5.45 24.73 23.35
C SER A 677 6.93 24.95 23.03
N TRP A 678 7.84 24.49 23.92
CA TRP A 678 9.29 24.56 23.64
C TRP A 678 9.71 23.70 22.46
N GLY A 679 8.97 22.60 22.19
CA GLY A 679 9.21 21.76 21.01
C GLY A 679 8.97 22.50 19.70
N LYS A 680 7.99 23.42 19.64
CA LYS A 680 7.76 24.32 18.50
C LYS A 680 8.94 25.28 18.29
N THR A 681 9.47 25.83 19.37
CA THR A 681 10.65 26.72 19.32
C THR A 681 11.89 25.97 18.87
N ALA A 682 12.14 24.77 19.42
CA ALA A 682 13.27 23.93 19.01
C ALA A 682 13.17 23.54 17.52
N ARG A 683 11.97 23.18 17.06
CA ARG A 683 11.71 22.89 15.64
C ARG A 683 11.95 24.12 14.75
N TRP A 684 11.49 25.30 15.15
CA TRP A 684 11.72 26.54 14.42
C TRP A 684 13.22 26.81 14.21
N HIS A 685 14.04 26.69 15.27
CA HIS A 685 15.48 26.85 15.15
C HIS A 685 16.14 25.77 14.27
N ALA A 686 15.67 24.53 14.37
CA ALA A 686 16.16 23.45 13.49
C ALA A 686 15.80 23.69 12.02
N GLU A 687 14.57 24.11 11.73
CA GLU A 687 14.12 24.47 10.37
C GLU A 687 14.89 25.67 9.81
N ASN A 688 15.16 26.69 10.62
CA ASN A 688 16.01 27.82 10.24
C ASN A 688 17.40 27.36 9.85
N TRP A 689 18.04 26.59 10.69
CA TRP A 689 19.38 26.08 10.43
C TRP A 689 19.43 25.23 9.14
N ILE A 690 18.50 24.27 8.98
CA ILE A 690 18.42 23.42 7.79
C ILE A 690 18.18 24.25 6.53
N SER A 691 17.32 25.25 6.60
CA SER A 691 16.93 26.09 5.46
C SER A 691 18.07 27.01 5.00
N LEU A 692 18.85 27.53 5.94
CA LEU A 692 19.99 28.39 5.65
C LEU A 692 21.25 27.59 5.23
N HIS A 693 21.28 26.26 5.51
CA HIS A 693 22.40 25.39 5.15
C HIS A 693 21.91 24.23 4.26
N PRO A 694 21.45 24.51 3.02
CA PRO A 694 20.93 23.48 2.15
C PRO A 694 22.00 22.47 1.73
N SER A 695 21.64 21.20 1.66
CA SER A 695 22.51 20.13 1.18
C SER A 695 22.92 20.35 -0.29
N ARG A 696 24.06 19.81 -0.72
CA ARG A 696 24.60 19.92 -2.08
C ARG A 696 24.77 21.38 -2.56
N GLY A 697 25.08 22.31 -1.65
CA GLY A 697 25.16 23.74 -1.99
C GLY A 697 23.84 24.34 -2.51
N GLY A 698 22.70 23.70 -2.21
CA GLY A 698 21.38 24.16 -2.63
C GLY A 698 20.99 23.78 -4.07
N LEU A 699 21.81 23.02 -4.81
CA LEU A 699 21.45 22.55 -6.14
C LEU A 699 20.45 21.38 -6.05
N VAL A 700 19.33 21.47 -6.79
CA VAL A 700 18.27 20.48 -6.80
C VAL A 700 17.58 20.42 -8.16
N SER A 701 17.17 19.22 -8.63
CA SER A 701 16.36 19.10 -9.85
C SER A 701 14.89 19.49 -9.58
N ARG A 702 14.15 19.86 -10.64
CA ARG A 702 12.74 20.21 -10.54
C ARG A 702 11.93 19.11 -9.88
N ASN A 703 12.10 17.87 -10.31
CA ASN A 703 11.37 16.75 -9.70
C ASN A 703 11.60 16.64 -8.18
N ASN A 704 12.85 16.83 -7.73
CA ASN A 704 13.16 16.80 -6.30
C ASN A 704 12.68 18.07 -5.57
N ALA A 705 12.73 19.26 -6.21
CA ALA A 705 12.22 20.51 -5.62
C ALA A 705 10.69 20.49 -5.43
N MET A 706 9.97 19.78 -6.30
CA MET A 706 8.51 19.62 -6.22
C MET A 706 8.09 18.52 -5.23
N ARG A 707 8.97 17.55 -4.93
CA ARG A 707 8.70 16.56 -3.87
C ARG A 707 8.71 17.26 -2.51
N PRO A 708 7.81 16.91 -1.59
CA PRO A 708 7.95 17.36 -0.21
C PRO A 708 9.20 16.75 0.39
N PRO A 709 9.81 17.35 1.42
CA PRO A 709 10.63 16.56 2.32
C PRO A 709 9.72 15.44 2.85
N VAL A 710 10.13 14.21 2.66
CA VAL A 710 9.31 13.01 2.96
C VAL A 710 8.81 12.98 4.40
N SER A 711 9.56 13.60 5.32
CA SER A 711 9.14 13.86 6.70
C SER A 711 7.79 14.57 6.82
N ALA A 712 7.45 15.47 5.87
CA ALA A 712 6.16 16.15 5.88
C ALA A 712 4.99 15.21 5.53
N ILE A 713 5.17 14.26 4.62
CA ILE A 713 4.12 13.29 4.25
C ILE A 713 3.77 12.39 5.44
N LYS A 714 4.77 11.94 6.19
CA LYS A 714 4.54 11.05 7.35
C LYS A 714 3.94 11.73 8.56
N MET A 715 3.83 13.05 8.57
CA MET A 715 2.98 13.76 9.55
C MET A 715 1.50 13.45 9.33
N PHE A 716 1.12 13.22 8.09
CA PHE A 716 -0.26 12.88 7.74
C PHE A 716 -0.65 11.46 8.18
N GLU A 717 0.29 10.61 8.55
CA GLU A 717 0.05 9.26 9.09
C GLU A 717 -0.06 9.24 10.62
N TYR A 718 -0.26 10.39 11.27
CA TYR A 718 -0.41 10.46 12.72
C TYR A 718 -1.75 9.86 13.18
N HIS A 719 -1.68 8.78 13.92
CA HIS A 719 -2.83 8.06 14.46
C HIS A 719 -2.76 7.99 15.99
N SER A 720 -3.40 8.94 16.65
CA SER A 720 -3.64 8.88 18.09
C SER A 720 -5.12 8.58 18.37
N PRO A 721 -5.46 7.80 19.42
CA PRO A 721 -6.85 7.61 19.80
C PRO A 721 -7.50 8.88 20.35
N ALA A 722 -6.69 9.88 20.76
CA ALA A 722 -7.17 11.08 21.44
C ALA A 722 -7.24 12.31 20.53
N ASN A 723 -6.44 12.36 19.44
CA ASN A 723 -6.39 13.53 18.58
C ASN A 723 -6.00 13.16 17.15
N THR A 724 -6.18 14.08 16.22
CA THR A 724 -5.83 13.95 14.81
C THR A 724 -5.24 15.26 14.28
N ASP A 725 -4.44 15.17 13.20
CA ASP A 725 -3.93 16.36 12.52
C ASP A 725 -4.84 16.70 11.34
N VAL A 726 -5.21 17.95 11.21
CA VAL A 726 -6.08 18.46 10.14
C VAL A 726 -5.43 19.63 9.42
N ILE A 727 -5.86 19.86 8.18
CA ILE A 727 -5.41 20.97 7.35
C ILE A 727 -6.59 21.89 7.11
N GLN A 728 -6.32 23.18 7.09
CA GLN A 728 -7.22 24.22 6.63
C GLN A 728 -6.45 25.15 5.70
N GLU A 729 -7.12 25.72 4.72
CA GLU A 729 -6.44 26.51 3.71
C GLU A 729 -7.33 27.65 3.23
N PHE A 730 -6.77 28.85 3.22
CA PHE A 730 -7.44 30.09 2.88
C PHE A 730 -6.65 30.81 1.78
N PHE A 731 -7.33 31.26 0.73
CA PHE A 731 -6.76 32.00 -0.37
C PHE A 731 -7.16 33.45 -0.26
N VAL A 732 -6.18 34.31 -0.08
CA VAL A 732 -6.44 35.74 0.14
C VAL A 732 -5.70 36.55 -0.92
N PRO A 733 -6.36 37.51 -1.57
CA PRO A 733 -5.74 38.44 -2.52
C PRO A 733 -4.48 39.08 -1.97
N LEU A 734 -3.45 39.15 -2.80
CA LEU A 734 -2.13 39.62 -2.40
C LEU A 734 -2.15 40.95 -1.67
N PRO A 735 -2.91 42.00 -2.11
CA PRO A 735 -2.99 43.29 -1.41
C PRO A 735 -3.62 43.21 -0.01
N ARG A 736 -4.44 42.20 0.26
CA ARG A 736 -5.17 42.02 1.52
C ARG A 736 -4.49 41.02 2.47
N PHE A 737 -3.43 40.38 2.01
CA PHE A 737 -2.84 39.25 2.74
C PHE A 737 -2.22 39.67 4.07
N ARG A 738 -1.60 40.85 4.16
CA ARG A 738 -1.06 41.36 5.43
C ARG A 738 -2.17 41.54 6.48
N SER A 739 -3.23 42.28 6.15
CA SER A 739 -4.37 42.50 7.04
C SER A 739 -5.02 41.17 7.49
N PHE A 740 -5.18 40.23 6.58
CA PHE A 740 -5.67 38.89 6.89
C PHE A 740 -4.77 38.18 7.90
N MET A 741 -3.44 38.17 7.69
CA MET A 741 -2.51 37.47 8.57
C MET A 741 -2.43 38.10 9.97
N GLU A 742 -2.52 39.42 10.09
CA GLU A 742 -2.58 40.12 11.35
C GLU A 742 -3.83 39.71 12.16
N SER A 743 -5.00 39.75 11.51
CA SER A 743 -6.27 39.33 12.14
C SER A 743 -6.31 37.83 12.43
N ALA A 744 -5.80 37.00 11.51
CA ALA A 744 -5.72 35.53 11.69
C ALA A 744 -4.82 35.18 12.89
N ARG A 745 -3.74 35.91 13.12
CA ARG A 745 -2.86 35.75 14.28
C ARG A 745 -3.62 35.85 15.57
N GLU A 746 -4.48 36.86 15.71
CA GLU A 746 -5.30 37.08 16.92
C GLU A 746 -6.33 35.96 17.10
N VAL A 747 -7.04 35.62 16.01
CA VAL A 747 -8.01 34.51 16.02
C VAL A 747 -7.34 33.18 16.43
N LEU A 748 -6.15 32.89 15.91
CA LEU A 748 -5.39 31.70 16.28
C LEU A 748 -4.93 31.69 17.74
N ARG A 749 -4.51 32.85 18.28
CA ARG A 749 -4.13 32.99 19.69
C ARG A 749 -5.30 32.76 20.61
N GLU A 750 -6.44 33.42 20.34
CA GLU A 750 -7.66 33.29 21.12
C GLU A 750 -8.22 31.87 21.12
N SER A 751 -8.15 31.20 19.97
CA SER A 751 -8.66 29.84 19.82
C SER A 751 -7.94 28.82 20.70
N ARG A 752 -6.67 29.06 21.06
CA ARG A 752 -5.79 28.11 21.77
C ARG A 752 -5.72 26.75 21.13
N MET A 753 -6.00 26.66 19.82
CA MET A 753 -5.81 25.42 19.06
C MET A 753 -4.32 25.15 18.84
N ASN A 754 -3.97 23.88 18.76
CA ASN A 754 -2.58 23.47 18.59
C ASN A 754 -2.14 23.58 17.12
N LEU A 755 -1.67 24.77 16.72
CA LEU A 755 -1.08 24.98 15.40
C LEU A 755 0.27 24.26 15.33
N LEU A 756 0.42 23.35 14.36
CA LEU A 756 1.64 22.56 14.11
C LEU A 756 2.51 23.14 13.00
N GLY A 757 1.97 24.01 12.18
CA GLY A 757 2.66 24.66 11.09
C GLY A 757 1.75 25.57 10.30
N LEU A 758 2.37 26.49 9.58
CA LEU A 758 1.71 27.34 8.59
C LEU A 758 2.65 27.43 7.40
N THR A 759 2.11 27.29 6.19
CA THR A 759 2.87 27.53 4.96
C THR A 759 2.12 28.50 4.07
N ILE A 760 2.87 29.34 3.34
CA ILE A 760 2.31 30.29 2.39
C ILE A 760 2.74 29.85 1.00
N ARG A 761 1.79 29.80 0.07
CA ARG A 761 1.98 29.47 -1.33
C ARG A 761 1.31 30.54 -2.19
N TYR A 762 1.62 30.52 -3.48
CA TYR A 762 1.05 31.45 -4.44
C TYR A 762 0.12 30.69 -5.40
N VAL A 763 -0.99 31.31 -5.69
CA VAL A 763 -1.95 30.82 -6.68
C VAL A 763 -2.24 31.93 -7.67
N ARG A 764 -2.01 31.64 -8.94
CA ARG A 764 -2.41 32.53 -10.03
C ARG A 764 -3.92 32.61 -10.13
N ARG A 765 -4.40 33.75 -10.69
CA ARG A 765 -5.78 33.84 -11.09
C ARG A 765 -6.17 32.67 -11.99
N ASP A 766 -7.24 31.97 -11.64
CA ASP A 766 -7.80 30.84 -12.39
C ASP A 766 -9.25 31.15 -12.78
N THR A 767 -9.46 31.34 -14.07
CA THR A 767 -10.78 31.59 -14.69
C THR A 767 -11.28 30.37 -15.47
N GLU A 768 -10.57 29.25 -15.40
CA GLU A 768 -10.86 28.06 -16.19
C GLU A 768 -11.65 27.01 -15.38
N SER A 769 -11.23 26.71 -14.16
CA SER A 769 -11.97 25.76 -13.32
C SER A 769 -13.29 26.38 -12.83
N PHE A 770 -14.34 25.58 -12.81
CA PHE A 770 -15.70 26.07 -12.49
C PHE A 770 -15.78 26.56 -11.03
N LEU A 771 -15.26 25.79 -10.07
CA LEU A 771 -15.15 26.17 -8.65
C LEU A 771 -13.74 26.69 -8.34
N SER A 772 -13.31 27.74 -9.07
CA SER A 772 -12.02 28.37 -8.83
C SER A 772 -11.98 29.02 -7.43
N TYR A 773 -10.88 28.80 -6.71
CA TYR A 773 -10.60 29.45 -5.43
C TYR A 773 -9.77 30.76 -5.58
N ALA A 774 -9.37 31.10 -6.82
CA ALA A 774 -8.73 32.39 -7.15
C ALA A 774 -9.35 32.99 -8.44
N PRO A 775 -10.69 33.24 -8.50
CA PRO A 775 -11.33 33.59 -9.77
C PRO A 775 -11.14 35.05 -10.16
N ARG A 776 -10.92 35.95 -9.21
CA ARG A 776 -10.87 37.40 -9.45
C ARG A 776 -9.47 37.89 -9.72
N GLU A 777 -8.54 37.52 -8.88
CA GLU A 777 -7.14 37.95 -8.91
C GLU A 777 -6.24 36.86 -8.33
N GLU A 778 -4.94 37.07 -8.39
CA GLU A 778 -3.96 36.17 -7.77
C GLU A 778 -4.04 36.24 -6.25
N ALA A 779 -3.73 35.12 -5.60
CA ALA A 779 -3.86 34.99 -4.17
C ALA A 779 -2.64 34.34 -3.51
N LEU A 780 -2.43 34.66 -2.24
CA LEU A 780 -1.56 33.86 -1.37
C LEU A 780 -2.42 32.89 -0.57
N ALA A 781 -2.01 31.63 -0.58
CA ALA A 781 -2.67 30.55 0.15
C ALA A 781 -1.99 30.39 1.51
N ALA A 782 -2.76 30.57 2.59
CA ALA A 782 -2.33 30.27 3.95
C ALA A 782 -2.81 28.87 4.33
N VAL A 783 -1.87 27.92 4.40
CA VAL A 783 -2.12 26.50 4.71
C VAL A 783 -1.78 26.23 6.17
N LEU A 784 -2.78 25.98 6.98
CA LEU A 784 -2.66 25.75 8.42
C LEU A 784 -2.69 24.25 8.71
N TYR A 785 -1.76 23.79 9.54
CA TYR A 785 -1.71 22.43 10.08
C TYR A 785 -2.07 22.48 11.55
N LEU A 786 -3.16 21.86 11.93
CA LEU A 786 -3.71 21.89 13.26
C LEU A 786 -3.79 20.48 13.85
N ASN A 787 -3.50 20.34 15.13
CA ASN A 787 -3.80 19.13 15.89
C ASN A 787 -5.04 19.35 16.73
N GLU A 788 -6.06 18.53 16.52
CA GLU A 788 -7.34 18.65 17.19
C GLU A 788 -7.69 17.42 18.03
N PRO A 789 -8.30 17.60 19.20
CA PRO A 789 -8.83 16.50 20.00
C PRO A 789 -10.00 15.81 19.31
N LEU A 790 -10.04 14.49 19.34
CA LEU A 790 -11.16 13.65 18.88
C LEU A 790 -12.24 13.58 19.97
N SER A 791 -12.75 14.72 20.40
CA SER A 791 -13.84 14.86 21.36
C SER A 791 -14.89 15.84 20.84
N PRO A 792 -16.14 15.79 21.32
CA PRO A 792 -17.17 16.76 20.91
C PRO A 792 -16.74 18.21 21.16
N GLU A 793 -16.08 18.50 22.29
CA GLU A 793 -15.58 19.83 22.62
C GLU A 793 -14.42 20.27 21.70
N GLY A 794 -13.51 19.34 21.39
CA GLY A 794 -12.41 19.55 20.44
C GLY A 794 -12.94 19.85 19.05
N TRP A 795 -13.96 19.10 18.63
CA TRP A 795 -14.65 19.31 17.37
C TRP A 795 -15.34 20.67 17.29
N ALA A 796 -16.14 21.04 18.30
CA ALA A 796 -16.83 22.33 18.37
C ALA A 796 -15.84 23.50 18.30
N LYS A 797 -14.73 23.39 19.02
CA LYS A 797 -13.66 24.40 19.05
C LYS A 797 -12.98 24.55 17.68
N SER A 798 -12.70 23.42 17.01
CA SER A 798 -12.09 23.43 15.69
C SER A 798 -13.05 24.00 14.63
N ASN A 799 -14.34 23.68 14.70
CA ASN A 799 -15.34 24.24 13.80
C ASN A 799 -15.48 25.77 13.99
N SER A 800 -15.56 26.24 15.23
CA SER A 800 -15.60 27.68 15.51
C SER A 800 -14.36 28.42 14.98
N LEU A 801 -13.17 27.84 15.11
CA LEU A 801 -11.96 28.41 14.50
C LEU A 801 -12.08 28.45 12.96
N THR A 802 -12.54 27.34 12.34
CA THR A 802 -12.72 27.27 10.88
C THR A 802 -13.69 28.33 10.39
N GLU A 803 -14.85 28.48 11.02
CA GLU A 803 -15.85 29.51 10.66
C GLU A 803 -15.29 30.92 10.76
N ARG A 804 -14.60 31.24 11.86
CA ARG A 804 -13.99 32.57 12.07
C ARG A 804 -12.95 32.88 11.00
N LEU A 805 -12.05 31.94 10.69
CA LEU A 805 -11.02 32.15 9.66
C LEU A 805 -11.64 32.19 8.27
N THR A 806 -12.69 31.41 8.00
CA THR A 806 -13.43 31.44 6.73
C THR A 806 -14.06 32.81 6.50
N ARG A 807 -14.78 33.35 7.49
CA ARG A 807 -15.37 34.69 7.42
C ARG A 807 -14.31 35.75 7.21
N LEU A 808 -13.23 35.68 7.96
CA LEU A 808 -12.10 36.60 7.82
C LEU A 808 -11.49 36.57 6.41
N ALA A 809 -11.32 35.38 5.81
CA ALA A 809 -10.83 35.26 4.43
C ALA A 809 -11.81 35.86 3.43
N VAL A 810 -13.13 35.59 3.58
CA VAL A 810 -14.18 36.13 2.71
C VAL A 810 -14.30 37.65 2.85
N GLU A 811 -14.21 38.22 4.03
CA GLU A 811 -14.21 39.67 4.30
C GLU A 811 -13.01 40.36 3.66
N ASN A 812 -11.88 39.67 3.52
CA ASN A 812 -10.71 40.16 2.80
C ASN A 812 -10.78 39.85 1.28
N GLY A 813 -11.96 39.52 0.74
CA GLY A 813 -12.17 39.22 -0.68
C GLY A 813 -11.62 37.87 -1.14
N GLY A 814 -11.22 37.03 -0.20
CA GLY A 814 -10.63 35.70 -0.44
C GLY A 814 -11.65 34.57 -0.45
N THR A 815 -11.12 33.36 -0.53
CA THR A 815 -11.86 32.10 -0.51
C THR A 815 -11.16 31.09 0.43
N PHE A 816 -11.66 29.89 0.46
CA PHE A 816 -11.06 28.79 1.23
C PHE A 816 -11.06 27.51 0.36
N TYR A 817 -10.21 26.54 0.73
CA TYR A 817 -10.12 25.31 -0.04
C TYR A 817 -11.23 24.33 0.35
N LEU A 818 -12.17 24.09 -0.54
CA LEU A 818 -13.31 23.18 -0.32
C LEU A 818 -12.88 21.76 0.08
N THR A 819 -11.73 21.30 -0.39
CA THR A 819 -11.17 19.98 -0.04
C THR A 819 -11.02 19.79 1.48
N TYR A 820 -10.75 20.88 2.21
CA TYR A 820 -10.54 20.88 3.65
C TYR A 820 -11.66 21.56 4.42
N ALA A 821 -12.64 22.11 3.70
CA ALA A 821 -13.78 22.76 4.29
C ALA A 821 -14.70 21.74 4.96
N ARG A 822 -15.10 22.04 6.16
CA ARG A 822 -16.14 21.31 6.89
C ARG A 822 -17.51 21.85 6.54
N GLU A 823 -18.54 21.33 7.21
CA GLU A 823 -19.91 21.81 7.08
C GLU A 823 -19.98 23.29 7.53
N LEU A 824 -19.98 24.19 6.55
CA LEU A 824 -20.06 25.64 6.72
C LEU A 824 -21.48 26.13 6.45
N GLU A 825 -21.81 27.31 6.95
CA GLU A 825 -23.08 27.97 6.61
C GLU A 825 -23.19 28.18 5.08
N PRO A 826 -24.32 27.81 4.46
CA PRO A 826 -24.50 27.94 3.01
C PRO A 826 -24.29 29.36 2.46
N ASP A 827 -24.55 30.39 3.25
CA ASP A 827 -24.34 31.78 2.83
C ASP A 827 -22.86 32.16 2.79
N ASP A 828 -22.04 31.67 3.72
CA ASP A 828 -20.60 31.86 3.68
C ASP A 828 -19.99 31.13 2.47
N LEU A 829 -20.53 29.97 2.13
CA LEU A 829 -20.15 29.21 0.92
C LEU A 829 -20.50 29.98 -0.36
N ARG A 830 -21.71 30.59 -0.46
CA ARG A 830 -22.09 31.42 -1.61
C ARG A 830 -21.26 32.70 -1.74
N ARG A 831 -20.90 33.34 -0.65
CA ARG A 831 -20.02 34.51 -0.67
C ARG A 831 -18.64 34.19 -1.24
N ALA A 832 -18.06 33.05 -0.84
CA ALA A 832 -16.78 32.58 -1.32
C ALA A 832 -16.84 32.05 -2.75
N TYR A 833 -17.92 31.33 -3.08
CA TYR A 833 -18.14 30.68 -4.37
C TYR A 833 -19.53 31.04 -4.94
N PRO A 834 -19.69 32.22 -5.57
CA PRO A 834 -20.98 32.66 -6.10
C PRO A 834 -21.61 31.72 -7.12
N GLN A 835 -20.78 30.93 -7.81
CA GLN A 835 -21.21 29.93 -8.81
C GLN A 835 -21.73 28.62 -8.19
N MET A 836 -21.81 28.48 -6.89
CA MET A 836 -22.17 27.22 -6.22
C MET A 836 -23.60 26.75 -6.58
N ASP A 837 -24.55 27.67 -6.64
CA ASP A 837 -25.93 27.33 -7.10
C ASP A 837 -25.93 26.77 -8.52
N ASP A 838 -25.11 27.30 -9.42
CA ASP A 838 -24.98 26.79 -10.78
C ASP A 838 -24.25 25.45 -10.83
N PHE A 839 -23.23 25.25 -10.01
CA PHE A 839 -22.54 23.97 -9.88
C PHE A 839 -23.51 22.83 -9.54
N PHE A 840 -24.40 23.03 -8.57
CA PHE A 840 -25.42 22.04 -8.22
C PHE A 840 -26.43 21.81 -9.36
N ARG A 841 -26.79 22.86 -10.13
CA ARG A 841 -27.62 22.70 -11.33
C ARG A 841 -26.92 21.87 -12.41
N GLN A 842 -25.66 22.16 -12.70
CA GLN A 842 -24.87 21.40 -13.68
C GLN A 842 -24.71 19.93 -13.25
N LYS A 843 -24.52 19.67 -11.95
CA LYS A 843 -24.47 18.31 -11.42
C LYS A 843 -25.77 17.54 -11.75
N CYS A 844 -26.94 18.13 -11.51
CA CYS A 844 -28.21 17.51 -11.85
C CYS A 844 -28.42 17.33 -13.35
N ARG A 845 -27.81 18.15 -14.21
CA ARG A 845 -27.84 18.01 -15.66
C ARG A 845 -27.04 16.80 -16.14
N PHE A 846 -25.80 16.63 -15.63
CA PHE A 846 -24.89 15.55 -16.02
C PHE A 846 -25.18 14.22 -15.33
N ASP A 847 -25.80 14.26 -14.16
CA ASP A 847 -26.16 13.08 -13.38
C ASP A 847 -27.56 13.26 -12.74
N PRO A 848 -28.63 13.15 -13.53
CA PRO A 848 -29.99 13.39 -13.05
C PRO A 848 -30.45 12.38 -11.99
N GLU A 849 -29.93 11.16 -12.01
CA GLU A 849 -30.23 10.11 -11.03
C GLU A 849 -29.41 10.24 -9.73
N ASN A 850 -28.52 11.25 -9.65
CA ASN A 850 -27.59 11.44 -8.54
C ASN A 850 -26.78 10.18 -8.22
N ARG A 851 -26.24 9.55 -9.28
CA ARG A 851 -25.46 8.33 -9.18
C ARG A 851 -24.14 8.56 -8.44
N PHE A 852 -23.44 9.65 -8.78
CA PHE A 852 -22.23 10.05 -8.07
C PHE A 852 -22.58 10.97 -6.92
N THR A 853 -22.20 10.59 -5.70
CA THR A 853 -22.53 11.37 -4.51
C THR A 853 -21.41 11.35 -3.49
N SER A 854 -21.48 12.29 -2.57
CA SER A 854 -20.58 12.41 -1.41
C SER A 854 -21.33 13.05 -0.24
N ARG A 855 -20.78 12.92 0.98
CA ARG A 855 -21.35 13.58 2.15
C ARG A 855 -21.45 15.10 1.97
N PHE A 856 -20.42 15.71 1.36
CA PHE A 856 -20.44 17.14 1.03
C PHE A 856 -21.65 17.50 0.16
N PHE A 857 -21.86 16.75 -0.92
CA PHE A 857 -22.97 17.00 -1.82
C PHE A 857 -24.32 16.81 -1.12
N GLU A 858 -24.52 15.73 -0.38
CA GLU A 858 -25.78 15.45 0.31
C GLU A 858 -26.11 16.50 1.38
N PHE A 859 -25.09 17.00 2.10
CA PHE A 859 -25.26 18.05 3.11
C PHE A 859 -25.77 19.35 2.48
N TYR A 860 -25.20 19.76 1.35
CA TYR A 860 -25.55 21.03 0.74
C TYR A 860 -26.69 20.95 -0.28
N ARG A 861 -27.05 19.76 -0.75
CA ARG A 861 -28.05 19.55 -1.81
C ARG A 861 -29.37 20.25 -1.55
N SER A 862 -29.94 20.12 -0.38
CA SER A 862 -31.21 20.76 0.00
C SER A 862 -31.13 22.28 -0.03
N HIS A 863 -30.00 22.87 0.34
CA HIS A 863 -29.80 24.33 0.41
C HIS A 863 -29.64 24.97 -0.96
N PHE A 864 -29.06 24.26 -1.94
CA PHE A 864 -28.77 24.78 -3.27
C PHE A 864 -29.80 24.36 -4.34
N LEU A 865 -30.57 23.28 -4.11
CA LEU A 865 -31.59 22.83 -5.04
C LEU A 865 -33.06 23.15 -4.64
N ALA A 866 -33.36 23.39 -3.36
CA ALA A 866 -34.71 23.62 -2.84
C ALA A 866 -35.34 25.00 -3.15
N ARG A 867 -34.56 26.01 -3.53
CA ARG A 867 -35.08 27.38 -3.79
C ARG A 867 -35.97 27.51 -5.06
N ARG A 868 -36.12 26.48 -5.89
CA ARG A 868 -37.02 26.52 -7.05
C ARG A 868 -38.52 26.43 -6.70
N ALA A 869 -38.90 25.88 -5.55
CA ALA A 869 -40.30 25.80 -5.12
C ALA A 869 -40.87 27.13 -4.62
N ALA A 870 -39.99 28.07 -4.22
CA ALA A 870 -40.43 29.36 -3.64
C ALA A 870 -40.35 30.56 -4.62
N ALA A 871 -39.57 30.43 -5.73
CA ALA A 871 -39.44 31.53 -6.70
C ALA A 871 -40.34 31.36 -7.96
N GLY A 872 -41.14 30.30 -7.99
CA GLY A 872 -42.14 30.01 -9.04
C GLY A 872 -43.60 30.09 -8.59
N ARG A 873 -43.87 30.80 -7.47
CA ARG A 873 -45.26 31.21 -7.10
C ARG A 873 -45.40 32.71 -7.18
#